data_bbf2dd865d7b60f13cafcad03cd3b903
#
_entry.id   bbf2dd865d7b60f13cafcad03cd3b903
#
_cell.length_a   1.000
_cell.length_b   1.000
_cell.length_c   1.000
_cell.angle_alpha   90.00
_cell.angle_beta   90.00
_cell.angle_gamma   90.00
#
_symmetry.space_group_name_H-M   'P 1'
#
loop_
_entity.id
_entity.type
_entity.pdbx_description
1 polymer ?
#
loop_
_entity_poly.entity_id
_entity_poly.type
_entity_poly.pdbx_seq_one_letter_code
_entity_poly.pdbx_strand_id
1 'polypeptide(L)'
;MSNLSDYFVRNENDLISKRECMVMGNNYRFTILTDRLIRLEYSVNGVFEDRSSQNVIFRNFERPIFVVNESDTLLQINTKYFTLSYVKNKPFDSGKLTPGNNLKVLLNDTDKTWYYGHPEARNFGSISYSLDDFVGNLKLDKGLYSTDGFCVLDDSTSLVLDKSGEYVPRNNNIDIYLFMYKRDFGLCLKDYFDLTGYPSFIPRYTLGNWWSKNEKYNNNDIAKIIKKFKENEIPLSVIMLGDKWHNNIDNFSFDETILNSKNLIGLLHSNNIKLGLTINPSLKVTKESSHYAELSKYINENEISFVPLNMAKLGLYFNTYIRNLSNLGVDLFSIDYNNINDKNTLWLFNHFHFVDMILSKNKRGVILSRNPKMATHRYPITYTGKTIVDWNTLNALPQYTLSASNSGISYVAHAIGGYYKGIEQEELYMRYIQYATFSPFLILASDEGKYYKREPWKWNSLRLSVIREYMQLRNKLIPYIYTECYNYYHRCIPLIQPLYYKYSAIYDEPLYKNEYYFGSEMLVCPITKKKNTVINRVVQRIFVPEGLWFDFKTGKKYPGDKYYMCFYKDDEYPVFCKAGAIVPLSLDNTTDNPKDMEVVVFPLANNSYIMYEDDGITNNYVKGEAMFTRFDFKYEKDNYLFGIVSSGKCNMVPERNYKIRFKNTLNITDVTVLYNNKPVDTKVSYDRDDFIVEVQNIVSGGQLVINVKGKEILQEAIQLINEDIREILNDLEIETTLKVKIDEILFSDKTIKEKRIAIKKLKLEPKFVNMFIKLLEYISNV
;
A
#
# COMPACT_ATOMS: atom_id res chain seq x y z
N MET A 1 -33.89 -12.72 -11.94
CA MET A 1 -32.84 -12.83 -10.91
C MET A 1 -31.57 -13.25 -11.63
N SER A 2 -30.47 -12.50 -11.56
CA SER A 2 -29.18 -12.98 -12.03
C SER A 2 -28.84 -14.20 -11.16
N ASN A 3 -28.42 -15.28 -11.79
CA ASN A 3 -28.05 -16.48 -11.06
C ASN A 3 -26.71 -16.19 -10.34
N LEU A 4 -26.70 -16.19 -9.00
CA LEU A 4 -25.49 -15.92 -8.22
C LEU A 4 -24.38 -16.96 -8.47
N SER A 5 -24.73 -18.14 -9.00
CA SER A 5 -23.76 -19.14 -9.43
C SER A 5 -22.78 -18.60 -10.50
N ASP A 6 -23.21 -17.62 -11.31
CA ASP A 6 -22.33 -16.99 -12.33
C ASP A 6 -21.16 -16.23 -11.71
N TYR A 7 -21.24 -15.86 -10.42
CA TYR A 7 -20.14 -15.19 -9.70
C TYR A 7 -18.98 -16.13 -9.35
N PHE A 8 -19.20 -17.45 -9.48
CA PHE A 8 -18.22 -18.50 -9.20
C PHE A 8 -17.82 -19.31 -10.44
N VAL A 9 -18.23 -18.86 -11.63
CA VAL A 9 -17.83 -19.57 -12.85
C VAL A 9 -16.31 -19.72 -12.89
N ARG A 10 -15.86 -20.97 -12.93
CA ARG A 10 -14.45 -21.36 -13.10
C ARG A 10 -14.35 -22.31 -14.28
N ASN A 11 -13.31 -22.14 -15.07
CA ASN A 11 -12.98 -23.11 -16.10
C ASN A 11 -12.40 -24.35 -15.39
N GLU A 12 -13.06 -25.51 -15.52
CA GLU A 12 -12.57 -26.76 -14.90
C GLU A 12 -11.15 -27.11 -15.33
N ASN A 13 -10.76 -26.76 -16.56
CA ASN A 13 -9.40 -26.98 -17.06
C ASN A 13 -8.34 -26.15 -16.32
N ASP A 14 -8.71 -25.05 -15.68
CA ASP A 14 -7.78 -24.22 -14.90
C ASP A 14 -7.51 -24.81 -13.50
N LEU A 15 -8.40 -25.68 -13.02
CA LEU A 15 -8.38 -26.23 -11.66
C LEU A 15 -7.53 -27.48 -11.52
N ILE A 16 -7.34 -28.23 -12.61
CA ILE A 16 -6.66 -29.51 -12.62
C ILE A 16 -5.30 -29.35 -13.31
N SER A 17 -4.23 -29.73 -12.62
CA SER A 17 -2.89 -29.76 -13.20
C SER A 17 -2.78 -30.86 -14.27
N LYS A 18 -1.88 -30.67 -15.23
CA LYS A 18 -1.54 -31.67 -16.23
C LYS A 18 -1.08 -32.98 -15.56
N ARG A 19 -1.56 -34.12 -16.02
CA ARG A 19 -1.24 -35.44 -15.43
C ARG A 19 0.27 -35.71 -15.37
N GLU A 20 1.00 -35.24 -16.33
CA GLU A 20 2.46 -35.37 -16.44
C GLU A 20 3.24 -34.55 -15.40
N CYS A 21 2.56 -33.62 -14.67
CA CYS A 21 3.12 -32.88 -13.55
C CYS A 21 2.87 -33.57 -12.20
N MET A 22 2.14 -34.67 -12.17
CA MET A 22 1.72 -35.38 -10.96
C MET A 22 2.51 -36.65 -10.73
N VAL A 23 3.04 -36.81 -9.53
CA VAL A 23 3.64 -38.05 -9.01
C VAL A 23 2.74 -38.56 -7.89
N MET A 24 2.15 -39.75 -8.06
CA MET A 24 1.08 -40.26 -7.23
C MET A 24 1.35 -41.66 -6.70
N GLY A 25 0.93 -41.90 -5.45
CA GLY A 25 0.74 -43.22 -4.86
C GLY A 25 -0.67 -43.37 -4.31
N ASN A 26 -0.91 -44.42 -3.53
CA ASN A 26 -2.26 -44.69 -2.99
C ASN A 26 -2.79 -43.57 -2.10
N ASN A 27 -1.94 -42.98 -1.27
CA ASN A 27 -2.31 -42.00 -0.23
C ASN A 27 -1.64 -40.63 -0.40
N TYR A 28 -0.82 -40.44 -1.43
CA TYR A 28 -0.13 -39.17 -1.65
C TYR A 28 -0.22 -38.75 -3.13
N ARG A 29 -0.23 -37.43 -3.32
CA ARG A 29 -0.09 -36.80 -4.62
C ARG A 29 0.85 -35.59 -4.49
N PHE A 30 1.92 -35.59 -5.27
CA PHE A 30 2.83 -34.47 -5.43
C PHE A 30 2.63 -33.89 -6.82
N THR A 31 2.29 -32.59 -6.88
CA THR A 31 2.10 -31.89 -8.16
C THR A 31 3.15 -30.79 -8.29
N ILE A 32 4.03 -30.95 -9.28
CA ILE A 32 5.10 -29.99 -9.57
C ILE A 32 4.49 -28.92 -10.47
N LEU A 33 4.17 -27.75 -9.87
CA LEU A 33 3.53 -26.64 -10.58
C LEU A 33 4.54 -25.79 -11.35
N THR A 34 5.68 -25.46 -10.71
CA THR A 34 6.85 -24.86 -11.36
C THR A 34 8.11 -25.57 -10.87
N ASP A 35 9.28 -25.20 -11.37
CA ASP A 35 10.55 -25.74 -10.85
C ASP A 35 10.88 -25.27 -9.42
N ARG A 36 10.03 -24.37 -8.82
CA ARG A 36 10.16 -23.80 -7.48
C ARG A 36 8.89 -23.91 -6.63
N LEU A 37 7.76 -24.35 -7.19
CA LEU A 37 6.47 -24.48 -6.51
C LEU A 37 5.94 -25.90 -6.66
N ILE A 38 5.65 -26.53 -5.52
CA ILE A 38 5.10 -27.88 -5.47
C ILE A 38 3.89 -27.95 -4.54
N ARG A 39 2.83 -28.64 -4.96
CA ARG A 39 1.69 -29.02 -4.13
C ARG A 39 1.94 -30.40 -3.53
N LEU A 40 1.72 -30.54 -2.23
CA LEU A 40 1.91 -31.74 -1.45
C LEU A 40 0.58 -32.12 -0.82
N GLU A 41 0.04 -33.29 -1.20
CA GLU A 41 -1.24 -33.78 -0.71
C GLU A 41 -1.09 -35.16 -0.08
N TYR A 42 -1.77 -35.36 1.07
CA TYR A 42 -1.92 -36.65 1.69
C TYR A 42 -3.38 -36.91 2.04
N SER A 43 -3.89 -38.09 1.62
CA SER A 43 -5.28 -38.52 1.86
C SER A 43 -5.28 -39.96 2.34
N VAL A 44 -5.89 -40.20 3.49
CA VAL A 44 -6.02 -41.58 4.04
C VAL A 44 -6.83 -42.47 3.10
N ASN A 45 -7.80 -41.91 2.40
CA ASN A 45 -8.71 -42.63 1.50
C ASN A 45 -8.27 -42.58 0.04
N GLY A 46 -7.14 -41.95 -0.29
CA GLY A 46 -6.65 -41.80 -1.66
C GLY A 46 -7.50 -40.87 -2.54
N VAL A 47 -8.37 -40.05 -1.94
CA VAL A 47 -9.21 -39.08 -2.65
C VAL A 47 -8.57 -37.71 -2.51
N PHE A 48 -8.22 -37.09 -3.61
CA PHE A 48 -7.55 -35.79 -3.68
C PHE A 48 -8.50 -34.68 -4.10
N GLU A 49 -8.19 -33.44 -3.76
CA GLU A 49 -9.07 -32.29 -3.99
C GLU A 49 -8.67 -31.53 -5.28
N ASP A 50 -9.57 -31.51 -6.26
CA ASP A 50 -9.33 -30.80 -7.52
C ASP A 50 -10.25 -29.57 -7.70
N ARG A 51 -11.23 -29.37 -6.80
CA ARG A 51 -12.08 -28.18 -6.83
C ARG A 51 -11.30 -26.92 -6.47
N SER A 52 -11.77 -25.74 -6.93
CA SER A 52 -11.22 -24.48 -6.47
C SER A 52 -11.51 -24.28 -4.99
N SER A 53 -10.56 -23.71 -4.26
CA SER A 53 -10.75 -23.29 -2.88
C SER A 53 -10.93 -21.76 -2.79
N GLN A 54 -11.19 -21.27 -1.60
CA GLN A 54 -11.15 -19.83 -1.32
C GLN A 54 -9.79 -19.21 -1.61
N ASN A 55 -8.69 -19.97 -1.47
CA ASN A 55 -7.34 -19.50 -1.72
C ASN A 55 -6.88 -19.78 -3.14
N VAL A 56 -7.06 -21.00 -3.65
CA VAL A 56 -6.46 -21.48 -4.90
C VAL A 56 -7.52 -21.65 -5.99
N ILE A 57 -7.30 -20.97 -7.12
CA ILE A 57 -8.24 -20.91 -8.24
C ILE A 57 -7.65 -21.36 -9.57
N PHE A 58 -6.34 -21.62 -9.64
CA PHE A 58 -5.65 -22.06 -10.84
C PHE A 58 -4.53 -23.04 -10.51
N ARG A 59 -4.45 -24.18 -11.24
CA ARG A 59 -3.41 -25.19 -11.06
C ARG A 59 -2.85 -25.72 -12.39
N ASN A 60 -3.33 -25.22 -13.52
CA ASN A 60 -2.92 -25.69 -14.85
C ASN A 60 -1.66 -24.97 -15.36
N PHE A 61 -0.59 -25.09 -14.60
CA PHE A 61 0.71 -24.54 -14.98
C PHE A 61 1.35 -25.31 -16.15
N GLU A 62 2.27 -24.66 -16.86
CA GLU A 62 3.11 -25.35 -17.83
C GLU A 62 4.03 -26.36 -17.13
N ARG A 63 4.25 -27.51 -17.78
CA ARG A 63 5.07 -28.57 -17.19
C ARG A 63 6.52 -28.10 -16.99
N PRO A 64 7.03 -28.10 -15.75
CA PRO A 64 8.43 -27.77 -15.46
C PRO A 64 9.33 -28.98 -15.76
N ILE A 65 10.65 -28.75 -15.83
CA ILE A 65 11.64 -29.81 -15.96
C ILE A 65 11.93 -30.41 -14.59
N PHE A 66 11.67 -31.68 -14.41
CA PHE A 66 12.01 -32.42 -13.19
C PHE A 66 12.30 -33.91 -13.50
N VAL A 67 13.00 -34.57 -12.58
CA VAL A 67 13.34 -35.98 -12.63
C VAL A 67 12.79 -36.70 -11.41
N VAL A 68 12.21 -37.88 -11.62
CA VAL A 68 11.70 -38.75 -10.56
C VAL A 68 12.58 -39.96 -10.43
N ASN A 69 13.11 -40.20 -9.23
CA ASN A 69 13.82 -41.42 -8.86
C ASN A 69 12.98 -42.15 -7.79
N GLU A 70 12.63 -43.39 -8.05
CA GLU A 70 11.71 -44.15 -7.23
C GLU A 70 12.24 -45.53 -6.92
N SER A 71 12.14 -45.95 -5.65
CA SER A 71 12.33 -47.36 -5.21
C SER A 71 11.06 -47.82 -4.49
N ASP A 72 11.05 -49.04 -3.98
CA ASP A 72 9.91 -49.61 -3.24
C ASP A 72 9.54 -48.74 -2.02
N THR A 73 10.52 -48.12 -1.35
CA THR A 73 10.34 -47.40 -0.09
C THR A 73 10.57 -45.92 -0.18
N LEU A 74 11.30 -45.43 -1.18
CA LEU A 74 11.72 -44.04 -1.28
C LEU A 74 11.30 -43.43 -2.61
N LEU A 75 10.72 -42.24 -2.59
CA LEU A 75 10.47 -41.39 -3.71
C LEU A 75 11.34 -40.15 -3.61
N GLN A 76 12.00 -39.79 -4.72
CA GLN A 76 12.76 -38.54 -4.84
C GLN A 76 12.34 -37.79 -6.09
N ILE A 77 12.07 -36.50 -5.95
CA ILE A 77 11.73 -35.58 -7.04
C ILE A 77 12.77 -34.45 -7.06
N ASN A 78 13.42 -34.29 -8.21
CA ASN A 78 14.49 -33.29 -8.37
C ASN A 78 14.11 -32.28 -9.44
N THR A 79 14.14 -31.02 -9.09
CA THR A 79 14.11 -29.87 -10.00
C THR A 79 15.47 -29.15 -9.99
N LYS A 80 15.60 -28.08 -10.74
CA LYS A 80 16.78 -27.22 -10.66
C LYS A 80 16.93 -26.61 -9.27
N TYR A 81 15.83 -26.32 -8.55
CA TYR A 81 15.84 -25.51 -7.33
C TYR A 81 15.60 -26.28 -6.04
N PHE A 82 15.00 -27.46 -6.12
CA PHE A 82 14.77 -28.28 -4.93
C PHE A 82 14.88 -29.78 -5.20
N THR A 83 15.14 -30.52 -4.12
CA THR A 83 15.11 -31.98 -4.07
C THR A 83 14.15 -32.42 -2.98
N LEU A 84 12.99 -32.97 -3.36
CA LEU A 84 12.05 -33.62 -2.44
C LEU A 84 12.46 -35.06 -2.20
N SER A 85 12.40 -35.50 -0.93
CA SER A 85 12.56 -36.92 -0.53
C SER A 85 11.39 -37.32 0.36
N TYR A 86 10.74 -38.44 0.02
CA TYR A 86 9.59 -38.96 0.76
C TYR A 86 9.68 -40.45 0.95
N VAL A 87 9.49 -40.91 2.21
CA VAL A 87 9.37 -42.34 2.54
C VAL A 87 7.94 -42.75 2.26
N LYS A 88 7.77 -43.62 1.21
CA LYS A 88 6.46 -44.01 0.67
C LYS A 88 5.58 -44.69 1.72
N ASN A 89 4.28 -44.55 1.58
CA ASN A 89 3.24 -45.18 2.40
C ASN A 89 3.25 -44.79 3.87
N LYS A 90 3.81 -43.63 4.22
CA LYS A 90 3.76 -43.06 5.57
C LYS A 90 2.99 -41.73 5.56
N PRO A 91 2.13 -41.46 6.55
CA PRO A 91 1.53 -40.13 6.71
C PRO A 91 2.60 -39.04 6.85
N PHE A 92 2.33 -37.81 6.37
CA PHE A 92 3.28 -36.70 6.47
C PHE A 92 3.60 -36.31 7.92
N ASP A 93 2.62 -36.43 8.81
CA ASP A 93 2.69 -36.10 10.24
C ASP A 93 3.33 -37.21 11.11
N SER A 94 3.70 -38.35 10.53
CA SER A 94 4.34 -39.46 11.27
C SER A 94 5.86 -39.31 11.44
N GLY A 95 6.44 -38.28 10.82
CA GLY A 95 7.89 -38.04 10.85
C GLY A 95 8.36 -37.26 12.08
N LYS A 96 9.69 -37.22 12.27
CA LYS A 96 10.32 -36.34 13.27
C LYS A 96 10.30 -34.89 12.77
N LEU A 97 10.11 -33.92 13.67
CA LEU A 97 10.19 -32.48 13.35
C LEU A 97 11.66 -32.02 13.21
N THR A 98 12.37 -32.64 12.30
CA THR A 98 13.80 -32.41 11.98
C THR A 98 14.05 -32.71 10.51
N PRO A 99 15.21 -32.37 9.95
CA PRO A 99 15.60 -32.78 8.60
C PRO A 99 15.63 -34.31 8.36
N GLY A 100 15.48 -35.11 9.41
CA GLY A 100 15.27 -36.57 9.33
C GLY A 100 13.80 -36.98 9.13
N ASN A 101 12.87 -36.05 8.85
CA ASN A 101 11.46 -36.32 8.60
C ASN A 101 11.26 -37.21 7.36
N ASN A 102 10.17 -38.00 7.35
CA ASN A 102 9.80 -38.86 6.23
C ASN A 102 9.38 -38.08 4.97
N LEU A 103 9.01 -36.82 5.10
CA LEU A 103 8.81 -35.87 4.01
C LEU A 103 9.68 -34.63 4.24
N LYS A 104 10.64 -34.41 3.36
CA LYS A 104 11.55 -33.27 3.40
C LYS A 104 11.88 -32.76 1.99
N VAL A 105 12.21 -31.48 1.92
CA VAL A 105 12.60 -30.81 0.68
C VAL A 105 13.85 -29.98 0.95
N LEU A 106 14.94 -30.33 0.31
CA LEU A 106 16.18 -29.57 0.30
C LEU A 106 16.09 -28.45 -0.73
N LEU A 107 16.42 -27.23 -0.36
CA LEU A 107 16.59 -26.12 -1.28
C LEU A 107 18.00 -26.21 -1.90
N ASN A 108 18.08 -26.60 -3.17
CA ASN A 108 19.35 -26.86 -3.86
C ASN A 108 20.30 -25.65 -3.78
N ASP A 109 21.60 -25.89 -3.78
CA ASP A 109 22.69 -24.90 -3.60
C ASP A 109 22.60 -24.14 -2.26
N THR A 110 21.99 -24.72 -1.24
CA THR A 110 21.92 -24.19 0.12
C THR A 110 22.01 -25.34 1.13
N ASP A 111 22.14 -24.99 2.42
CA ASP A 111 22.04 -25.89 3.57
C ASP A 111 20.59 -25.98 4.13
N LYS A 112 19.63 -25.32 3.47
CA LYS A 112 18.26 -25.18 3.97
C LYS A 112 17.39 -26.35 3.54
N THR A 113 16.77 -26.99 4.54
CA THR A 113 15.84 -28.11 4.34
C THR A 113 14.52 -27.80 5.03
N TRP A 114 13.46 -27.72 4.25
CA TRP A 114 12.10 -27.76 4.76
C TRP A 114 11.72 -29.23 5.05
N TYR A 115 10.92 -29.45 6.08
CA TYR A 115 10.31 -30.75 6.40
C TYR A 115 8.87 -30.52 6.87
N TYR A 116 8.01 -31.52 6.74
CA TYR A 116 6.63 -31.38 7.20
C TYR A 116 6.58 -31.04 8.71
N GLY A 117 5.83 -30.00 9.06
CA GLY A 117 5.79 -29.44 10.42
C GLY A 117 6.93 -28.47 10.74
N HIS A 118 7.72 -28.02 9.75
CA HIS A 118 8.77 -27.01 9.93
C HIS A 118 8.18 -25.71 10.53
N PRO A 119 8.76 -25.15 11.60
CA PRO A 119 8.21 -23.96 12.28
C PRO A 119 8.29 -22.68 11.46
N GLU A 120 9.16 -22.60 10.44
CA GLU A 120 9.41 -21.41 9.60
C GLU A 120 9.72 -20.15 10.44
N ALA A 121 10.56 -20.31 11.47
CA ALA A 121 10.89 -19.27 12.44
C ALA A 121 11.51 -18.00 11.82
N ARG A 122 12.06 -18.09 10.59
CA ARG A 122 12.66 -17.00 9.86
C ARG A 122 11.73 -16.41 8.79
N ASN A 123 10.42 -16.70 8.86
CA ASN A 123 9.41 -16.10 7.99
C ASN A 123 9.25 -14.60 8.34
N PHE A 124 9.13 -13.73 7.35
CA PHE A 124 8.96 -12.28 7.56
C PHE A 124 7.60 -11.90 8.14
N GLY A 125 6.67 -12.84 8.16
CA GLY A 125 5.33 -12.65 8.68
C GLY A 125 4.40 -11.89 7.72
N SER A 126 3.12 -12.05 7.97
CA SER A 126 2.03 -11.36 7.27
C SER A 126 0.94 -10.97 8.26
N ILE A 127 0.00 -10.17 7.78
CA ILE A 127 -1.15 -9.72 8.56
C ILE A 127 -2.31 -10.71 8.45
N SER A 128 -3.08 -10.88 9.54
CA SER A 128 -4.30 -11.71 9.56
C SER A 128 -5.40 -11.15 10.46
N TYR A 129 -5.11 -10.07 11.16
CA TYR A 129 -6.03 -9.42 12.10
C TYR A 129 -6.03 -7.92 11.87
N SER A 130 -7.17 -7.27 12.19
CA SER A 130 -7.25 -5.82 12.32
C SER A 130 -6.52 -5.34 13.59
N LEU A 131 -6.27 -4.04 13.67
CA LEU A 131 -5.64 -3.40 14.83
C LEU A 131 -6.68 -2.78 15.78
N ASP A 132 -7.88 -3.38 15.86
CA ASP A 132 -8.88 -2.93 16.82
C ASP A 132 -8.32 -3.05 18.25
N ASP A 133 -8.43 -1.97 19.04
CA ASP A 133 -7.88 -1.88 20.41
C ASP A 133 -6.39 -2.27 20.53
N PHE A 134 -5.61 -2.08 19.49
CA PHE A 134 -4.21 -2.51 19.46
C PHE A 134 -3.38 -1.87 20.57
N VAL A 135 -2.70 -2.71 21.32
CA VAL A 135 -1.70 -2.35 22.34
C VAL A 135 -0.52 -3.32 22.26
N GLY A 136 0.69 -2.79 22.24
CA GLY A 136 1.92 -3.60 22.29
C GLY A 136 2.48 -3.97 20.91
N ASN A 137 2.86 -5.24 20.74
CA ASN A 137 3.51 -5.73 19.53
C ASN A 137 2.53 -6.37 18.56
N LEU A 138 2.78 -6.21 17.25
CA LEU A 138 2.01 -6.85 16.20
C LEU A 138 2.14 -8.37 16.28
N LYS A 139 0.99 -9.05 16.21
CA LYS A 139 0.94 -10.50 15.95
C LYS A 139 0.91 -10.69 14.44
N LEU A 140 1.86 -11.47 13.93
CA LEU A 140 1.95 -11.75 12.51
C LEU A 140 1.75 -13.25 12.28
N ASP A 141 1.01 -13.60 11.23
CA ASP A 141 0.95 -14.94 10.67
C ASP A 141 2.10 -15.14 9.67
N LYS A 142 2.20 -16.33 9.08
CA LYS A 142 3.21 -16.59 8.05
C LYS A 142 2.87 -15.87 6.74
N GLY A 143 3.89 -15.29 6.10
CA GLY A 143 3.82 -14.69 4.77
C GLY A 143 4.55 -15.58 3.74
N LEU A 144 4.65 -15.08 2.51
CA LEU A 144 5.30 -15.79 1.39
C LEU A 144 6.83 -15.78 1.43
N TYR A 145 7.44 -14.97 2.29
CA TYR A 145 8.89 -14.73 2.27
C TYR A 145 9.55 -15.07 3.58
N SER A 146 10.76 -15.62 3.50
CA SER A 146 11.60 -15.93 4.65
C SER A 146 13.08 -15.79 4.31
N THR A 147 13.93 -15.67 5.34
CA THR A 147 15.38 -15.74 5.14
C THR A 147 15.85 -17.16 4.86
N ASP A 148 15.04 -18.19 5.14
CA ASP A 148 15.34 -19.58 4.79
C ASP A 148 15.08 -19.88 3.30
N GLY A 149 14.37 -18.98 2.60
CA GLY A 149 14.13 -19.07 1.16
C GLY A 149 12.96 -19.98 0.75
N PHE A 150 12.15 -20.41 1.72
CA PHE A 150 10.92 -21.17 1.49
C PHE A 150 9.78 -20.71 2.39
N CYS A 151 8.55 -21.01 1.98
CA CYS A 151 7.34 -20.85 2.79
C CYS A 151 6.26 -21.83 2.37
N VAL A 152 5.26 -22.01 3.25
CA VAL A 152 4.10 -22.89 3.02
C VAL A 152 2.81 -22.09 3.00
N LEU A 153 2.00 -22.31 1.95
CA LEU A 153 0.59 -21.98 1.93
C LEU A 153 -0.21 -23.25 2.28
N ASP A 154 -0.85 -23.25 3.45
CA ASP A 154 -1.71 -24.35 3.88
C ASP A 154 -3.17 -24.09 3.43
N ASP A 155 -3.65 -24.94 2.52
CA ASP A 155 -5.01 -24.88 1.98
C ASP A 155 -5.92 -25.99 2.54
N SER A 156 -5.44 -26.81 3.48
CA SER A 156 -6.11 -28.01 3.99
C SER A 156 -7.50 -27.76 4.59
N THR A 157 -7.74 -26.57 5.14
CA THR A 157 -9.00 -26.20 5.83
C THR A 157 -9.88 -25.20 5.06
N SER A 158 -9.44 -24.74 3.90
CA SER A 158 -10.20 -23.81 3.07
C SER A 158 -11.48 -24.43 2.55
N LEU A 159 -12.57 -23.65 2.48
CA LEU A 159 -13.78 -24.11 1.80
C LEU A 159 -13.50 -24.29 0.30
N VAL A 160 -14.19 -25.24 -0.31
CA VAL A 160 -14.09 -25.55 -1.75
C VAL A 160 -15.42 -25.36 -2.44
N LEU A 161 -15.40 -24.95 -3.69
CA LEU A 161 -16.57 -24.71 -4.51
C LEU A 161 -17.11 -26.03 -5.04
N ASP A 162 -18.37 -26.34 -4.71
CA ASP A 162 -19.04 -27.52 -5.25
C ASP A 162 -19.75 -27.24 -6.58
N LYS A 163 -20.34 -28.28 -7.17
CA LYS A 163 -21.06 -28.19 -8.46
C LYS A 163 -22.36 -27.38 -8.38
N SER A 164 -22.90 -27.16 -7.18
CA SER A 164 -24.09 -26.30 -6.97
C SER A 164 -23.75 -24.82 -6.93
N GLY A 165 -22.44 -24.46 -6.88
CA GLY A 165 -21.97 -23.10 -6.71
C GLY A 165 -21.86 -22.66 -5.26
N GLU A 166 -21.91 -23.58 -4.30
CA GLU A 166 -21.71 -23.30 -2.88
C GLU A 166 -20.30 -23.60 -2.41
N TYR A 167 -19.79 -22.81 -1.47
CA TYR A 167 -18.55 -23.10 -0.77
C TYR A 167 -18.81 -24.01 0.43
N VAL A 168 -18.30 -25.23 0.33
CA VAL A 168 -18.52 -26.31 1.29
C VAL A 168 -17.23 -26.73 1.96
N PRO A 169 -17.27 -27.30 3.18
CA PRO A 169 -16.10 -27.93 3.80
C PRO A 169 -15.51 -29.02 2.89
N ARG A 170 -14.22 -29.15 2.88
CA ARG A 170 -13.50 -30.22 2.18
C ARG A 170 -13.24 -31.42 3.09
N ASN A 171 -12.81 -32.53 2.50
CA ASN A 171 -12.36 -33.71 3.26
C ASN A 171 -11.15 -33.35 4.14
N ASN A 172 -11.00 -34.05 5.24
CA ASN A 172 -9.88 -33.87 6.17
C ASN A 172 -8.57 -34.47 5.57
N ASN A 173 -8.02 -33.79 4.57
CA ASN A 173 -6.77 -34.17 3.90
C ASN A 173 -5.74 -33.06 4.12
N ILE A 174 -4.45 -33.42 4.04
CA ILE A 174 -3.37 -32.44 3.96
C ILE A 174 -3.29 -31.95 2.52
N ASP A 175 -3.28 -30.64 2.35
CA ASP A 175 -3.13 -29.98 1.03
C ASP A 175 -2.36 -28.67 1.21
N ILE A 176 -1.07 -28.73 0.93
CA ILE A 176 -0.17 -27.59 1.13
C ILE A 176 0.62 -27.29 -0.14
N TYR A 177 0.96 -26.02 -0.31
CA TYR A 177 1.80 -25.54 -1.40
C TYR A 177 3.11 -25.02 -0.81
N LEU A 178 4.22 -25.61 -1.24
CA LEU A 178 5.56 -25.24 -0.80
C LEU A 178 6.25 -24.41 -1.87
N PHE A 179 6.59 -23.18 -1.50
CA PHE A 179 7.28 -22.20 -2.33
C PHE A 179 8.77 -22.19 -1.99
N MET A 180 9.65 -22.40 -2.99
CA MET A 180 11.10 -22.57 -2.85
C MET A 180 11.86 -21.54 -3.68
N TYR A 181 11.67 -20.25 -3.38
CA TYR A 181 12.12 -19.14 -4.24
C TYR A 181 13.42 -18.44 -3.78
N LYS A 182 14.03 -18.90 -2.68
CA LYS A 182 15.20 -18.20 -2.09
C LYS A 182 14.85 -16.72 -1.84
N ARG A 183 15.51 -15.81 -2.57
CA ARG A 183 15.27 -14.35 -2.49
C ARG A 183 14.61 -13.79 -3.75
N ASP A 184 14.15 -14.62 -4.65
CA ASP A 184 13.42 -14.19 -5.85
C ASP A 184 11.95 -13.88 -5.50
N PHE A 185 11.76 -12.83 -4.69
CA PHE A 185 10.44 -12.45 -4.17
C PHE A 185 9.46 -12.04 -5.28
N GLY A 186 9.96 -11.42 -6.36
CA GLY A 186 9.13 -11.03 -7.50
C GLY A 186 8.53 -12.24 -8.23
N LEU A 187 9.34 -13.25 -8.52
CA LEU A 187 8.84 -14.48 -9.15
C LEU A 187 7.95 -15.28 -8.20
N CYS A 188 8.30 -15.33 -6.90
CA CYS A 188 7.45 -15.94 -5.87
C CYS A 188 6.05 -15.32 -5.84
N LEU A 189 5.97 -13.99 -5.88
CA LEU A 189 4.69 -13.27 -5.88
C LEU A 189 3.90 -13.50 -7.16
N LYS A 190 4.58 -13.53 -8.31
CA LYS A 190 3.95 -13.81 -9.59
C LYS A 190 3.33 -15.22 -9.60
N ASP A 191 4.08 -16.25 -9.24
CA ASP A 191 3.57 -17.64 -9.22
C ASP A 191 2.47 -17.82 -8.15
N TYR A 192 2.55 -17.07 -7.04
CA TYR A 192 1.47 -17.00 -6.06
C TYR A 192 0.20 -16.38 -6.66
N PHE A 193 0.30 -15.31 -7.43
CA PHE A 193 -0.85 -14.70 -8.10
C PHE A 193 -1.38 -15.59 -9.25
N ASP A 194 -0.51 -16.29 -9.97
CA ASP A 194 -0.95 -17.29 -10.93
C ASP A 194 -1.80 -18.38 -10.25
N LEU A 195 -1.38 -18.86 -9.08
CA LEU A 195 -2.08 -19.88 -8.30
C LEU A 195 -3.39 -19.37 -7.68
N THR A 196 -3.38 -18.17 -7.09
CA THR A 196 -4.45 -17.67 -6.21
C THR A 196 -5.34 -16.61 -6.87
N GLY A 197 -4.97 -16.16 -8.05
CA GLY A 197 -5.61 -15.03 -8.77
C GLY A 197 -4.86 -13.73 -8.58
N TYR A 198 -4.90 -12.91 -9.60
CA TYR A 198 -4.24 -11.61 -9.63
C TYR A 198 -4.94 -10.58 -8.75
N PRO A 199 -4.20 -9.58 -8.22
CA PRO A 199 -4.82 -8.43 -7.56
C PRO A 199 -5.66 -7.64 -8.56
N SER A 200 -6.70 -6.99 -8.10
CA SER A 200 -7.51 -6.12 -8.95
C SER A 200 -6.86 -4.75 -9.11
N PHE A 201 -7.18 -4.09 -10.22
CA PHE A 201 -6.80 -2.69 -10.41
C PHE A 201 -7.87 -1.78 -9.81
N ILE A 202 -7.50 -0.93 -8.84
CA ILE A 202 -8.44 -0.12 -8.05
C ILE A 202 -8.98 1.11 -8.82
N PRO A 203 -10.16 1.62 -8.47
CA PRO A 203 -10.63 2.90 -8.97
C PRO A 203 -9.73 4.06 -8.53
N ARG A 204 -9.39 4.97 -9.43
CA ARG A 204 -8.44 6.07 -9.17
C ARG A 204 -8.91 7.03 -8.08
N TYR A 205 -10.22 7.28 -7.95
CA TYR A 205 -10.77 8.15 -6.91
C TYR A 205 -10.45 7.68 -5.48
N THR A 206 -10.17 6.38 -5.29
CA THR A 206 -9.80 5.83 -3.98
C THR A 206 -8.45 6.32 -3.47
N LEU A 207 -7.60 6.84 -4.35
CA LEU A 207 -6.26 7.32 -4.01
C LEU A 207 -6.23 8.74 -3.44
N GLY A 208 -7.32 9.50 -3.54
CA GLY A 208 -7.44 10.83 -2.96
C GLY A 208 -7.66 10.82 -1.44
N ASN A 209 -8.03 11.96 -0.89
CA ASN A 209 -8.31 12.10 0.54
C ASN A 209 -9.76 11.68 0.86
N TRP A 210 -9.95 10.90 1.93
CA TRP A 210 -11.26 10.43 2.38
C TRP A 210 -11.66 11.06 3.70
N TRP A 211 -12.96 11.30 3.86
CA TRP A 211 -13.60 11.65 5.12
C TRP A 211 -14.44 10.46 5.62
N SER A 212 -14.18 9.98 6.84
CA SER A 212 -14.83 8.79 7.42
C SER A 212 -15.05 8.93 8.94
N LYS A 213 -15.49 10.09 9.41
CA LYS A 213 -15.86 10.26 10.82
C LYS A 213 -17.26 9.69 11.05
N ASN A 214 -17.43 8.82 12.06
CA ASN A 214 -18.66 8.08 12.34
C ASN A 214 -19.68 8.93 13.11
N GLU A 215 -20.16 10.00 12.50
CA GLU A 215 -21.19 10.89 13.06
C GLU A 215 -22.56 10.64 12.41
N LYS A 216 -23.63 11.01 13.09
CA LYS A 216 -24.97 11.04 12.49
C LYS A 216 -25.12 12.36 11.71
N TYR A 217 -25.08 12.27 10.39
CA TYR A 217 -25.15 13.42 9.49
C TYR A 217 -26.53 13.64 8.92
N ASN A 218 -26.90 14.89 8.67
CA ASN A 218 -27.92 15.29 7.71
C ASN A 218 -27.27 15.91 6.46
N ASN A 219 -28.07 16.19 5.42
CA ASN A 219 -27.55 16.75 4.16
C ASN A 219 -26.81 18.08 4.34
N ASN A 220 -27.27 18.95 5.27
CA ASN A 220 -26.63 20.25 5.54
C ASN A 220 -25.26 20.07 6.22
N ASP A 221 -25.11 19.06 7.07
CA ASP A 221 -23.83 18.80 7.73
C ASP A 221 -22.79 18.34 6.72
N ILE A 222 -23.17 17.48 5.79
CA ILE A 222 -22.30 17.06 4.69
C ILE A 222 -21.93 18.24 3.79
N ALA A 223 -22.89 19.11 3.46
CA ALA A 223 -22.63 20.32 2.68
C ALA A 223 -21.63 21.26 3.39
N LYS A 224 -21.73 21.41 4.71
CA LYS A 224 -20.77 22.21 5.52
C LYS A 224 -19.38 21.58 5.50
N ILE A 225 -19.26 20.25 5.60
CA ILE A 225 -17.97 19.54 5.51
C ILE A 225 -17.31 19.82 4.16
N ILE A 226 -18.02 19.62 3.04
CA ILE A 226 -17.52 19.89 1.69
C ILE A 226 -17.04 21.34 1.58
N LYS A 227 -17.86 22.29 2.05
CA LYS A 227 -17.53 23.70 2.05
C LYS A 227 -16.24 23.98 2.83
N LYS A 228 -16.07 23.37 4.02
CA LYS A 228 -14.87 23.52 4.86
C LYS A 228 -13.61 22.95 4.21
N PHE A 229 -13.68 21.81 3.55
CA PHE A 229 -12.56 21.28 2.78
C PHE A 229 -12.15 22.24 1.65
N LYS A 230 -13.12 22.81 0.92
CA LYS A 230 -12.86 23.80 -0.14
C LYS A 230 -12.27 25.10 0.40
N GLU A 231 -12.83 25.67 1.48
CA GLU A 231 -12.34 26.91 2.12
C GLU A 231 -10.89 26.76 2.60
N ASN A 232 -10.47 25.55 2.98
CA ASN A 232 -9.11 25.26 3.41
C ASN A 232 -8.22 24.72 2.28
N GLU A 233 -8.70 24.71 1.03
CA GLU A 233 -7.95 24.26 -0.15
C GLU A 233 -7.44 22.80 -0.01
N ILE A 234 -8.21 21.95 0.67
CA ILE A 234 -7.88 20.54 0.85
C ILE A 234 -8.76 19.71 -0.09
N PRO A 235 -8.19 18.98 -1.06
CA PRO A 235 -8.96 18.09 -1.95
C PRO A 235 -9.65 16.98 -1.15
N LEU A 236 -10.88 16.63 -1.57
CA LEU A 236 -11.67 15.56 -0.99
C LEU A 236 -12.27 14.68 -2.10
N SER A 237 -12.07 13.37 -2.05
CA SER A 237 -12.51 12.45 -3.11
C SER A 237 -13.59 11.47 -2.68
N VAL A 238 -13.65 11.12 -1.40
CA VAL A 238 -14.61 10.15 -0.86
C VAL A 238 -15.16 10.62 0.48
N ILE A 239 -16.47 10.49 0.66
CA ILE A 239 -17.12 10.52 1.97
C ILE A 239 -17.64 9.12 2.24
N MET A 240 -17.11 8.49 3.31
CA MET A 240 -17.56 7.21 3.83
C MET A 240 -18.46 7.46 5.05
N LEU A 241 -19.72 7.11 4.96
CA LEU A 241 -20.62 7.13 6.11
C LEU A 241 -20.42 5.86 6.95
N GLY A 242 -20.25 6.03 8.26
CA GLY A 242 -20.10 4.95 9.22
C GLY A 242 -21.42 4.18 9.39
N ASP A 243 -21.71 3.67 10.58
CA ASP A 243 -22.89 2.85 10.88
C ASP A 243 -24.15 3.64 11.23
N LYS A 244 -24.17 4.98 11.03
CA LYS A 244 -25.27 5.87 11.46
C LYS A 244 -26.08 6.48 10.31
N TRP A 245 -25.94 5.96 9.10
CA TRP A 245 -26.67 6.42 7.92
C TRP A 245 -28.05 5.76 7.77
N HIS A 246 -28.27 4.61 8.43
CA HIS A 246 -29.51 3.85 8.41
C HIS A 246 -30.37 4.11 9.65
N ASN A 247 -31.64 3.76 9.58
CA ASN A 247 -32.51 3.72 10.74
C ASN A 247 -32.38 2.40 11.52
N ASN A 248 -32.82 2.38 12.77
CA ASN A 248 -32.72 1.17 13.61
C ASN A 248 -33.77 0.11 13.27
N ILE A 249 -34.74 0.41 12.38
CA ILE A 249 -35.78 -0.50 11.95
C ILE A 249 -35.32 -1.34 10.77
N ASP A 250 -34.63 -0.68 9.82
CA ASP A 250 -34.05 -1.32 8.65
C ASP A 250 -32.58 -0.92 8.50
N ASN A 251 -31.70 -1.77 9.00
CA ASN A 251 -30.27 -1.53 9.10
C ASN A 251 -29.52 -1.49 7.75
N PHE A 252 -30.24 -1.67 6.64
CA PHE A 252 -29.65 -1.68 5.28
C PHE A 252 -30.31 -0.66 4.35
N SER A 253 -31.12 0.28 4.89
CA SER A 253 -31.80 1.34 4.15
C SER A 253 -31.50 2.71 4.76
N PHE A 254 -31.46 3.75 3.94
CA PHE A 254 -31.26 5.12 4.42
C PHE A 254 -32.35 5.56 5.40
N ASP A 255 -31.93 6.29 6.45
CA ASP A 255 -32.87 7.04 7.29
C ASP A 255 -33.28 8.32 6.54
N GLU A 256 -34.24 8.18 5.62
CA GLU A 256 -34.70 9.28 4.76
C GLU A 256 -35.31 10.47 5.54
N THR A 257 -35.64 10.28 6.83
CA THR A 257 -36.14 11.37 7.69
C THR A 257 -35.03 12.34 8.08
N ILE A 258 -33.78 11.90 8.08
CA ILE A 258 -32.60 12.66 8.49
C ILE A 258 -31.69 12.94 7.29
N LEU A 259 -31.48 11.96 6.44
CA LEU A 259 -30.53 11.96 5.35
C LEU A 259 -31.23 11.61 4.03
N ASN A 260 -31.70 12.64 3.29
CA ASN A 260 -32.30 12.40 1.98
C ASN A 260 -31.25 11.88 1.00
N SER A 261 -31.35 10.61 0.64
CA SER A 261 -30.34 9.89 -0.14
C SER A 261 -30.11 10.47 -1.54
N LYS A 262 -31.16 10.84 -2.27
CA LYS A 262 -31.05 11.41 -3.63
C LYS A 262 -30.33 12.75 -3.62
N ASN A 263 -30.71 13.64 -2.67
CA ASN A 263 -30.08 14.95 -2.56
C ASN A 263 -28.63 14.83 -2.10
N LEU A 264 -28.31 13.90 -1.19
CA LEU A 264 -26.96 13.61 -0.76
C LEU A 264 -26.09 13.19 -1.93
N ILE A 265 -26.51 12.15 -2.65
CA ILE A 265 -25.75 11.58 -3.77
C ILE A 265 -25.57 12.63 -4.88
N GLY A 266 -26.62 13.39 -5.21
CA GLY A 266 -26.52 14.49 -6.17
C GLY A 266 -25.52 15.57 -5.73
N LEU A 267 -25.51 15.95 -4.46
CA LEU A 267 -24.55 16.91 -3.89
C LEU A 267 -23.12 16.38 -3.99
N LEU A 268 -22.87 15.14 -3.62
CA LEU A 268 -21.54 14.55 -3.64
C LEU A 268 -21.01 14.42 -5.09
N HIS A 269 -21.79 13.82 -5.97
CA HIS A 269 -21.37 13.61 -7.36
C HIS A 269 -21.15 14.92 -8.13
N SER A 270 -21.98 15.96 -7.88
CA SER A 270 -21.76 17.30 -8.48
C SER A 270 -20.47 17.99 -7.99
N ASN A 271 -19.91 17.54 -6.88
CA ASN A 271 -18.61 17.99 -6.35
C ASN A 271 -17.46 17.01 -6.66
N ASN A 272 -17.69 16.02 -7.53
CA ASN A 272 -16.75 14.94 -7.87
C ASN A 272 -16.30 14.11 -6.63
N ILE A 273 -17.18 13.97 -5.65
CA ILE A 273 -16.95 13.19 -4.42
C ILE A 273 -17.76 11.90 -4.49
N LYS A 274 -17.15 10.77 -4.15
CA LYS A 274 -17.78 9.45 -4.13
C LYS A 274 -18.37 9.13 -2.77
N LEU A 275 -19.50 8.41 -2.75
CA LEU A 275 -20.17 7.97 -1.54
C LEU A 275 -19.84 6.53 -1.22
N GLY A 276 -19.30 6.29 -0.02
CA GLY A 276 -19.18 4.97 0.57
C GLY A 276 -20.12 4.78 1.77
N LEU A 277 -20.57 3.56 1.97
CA LEU A 277 -21.38 3.16 3.13
C LEU A 277 -20.73 2.02 3.89
N THR A 278 -20.68 2.15 5.22
CA THR A 278 -20.30 1.04 6.10
C THR A 278 -21.55 0.18 6.37
N ILE A 279 -21.41 -1.12 6.14
CA ILE A 279 -22.48 -2.10 6.37
C ILE A 279 -22.00 -3.12 7.41
N ASN A 280 -22.81 -3.36 8.42
CA ASN A 280 -22.63 -4.45 9.37
C ASN A 280 -23.63 -5.58 9.06
N PRO A 281 -23.20 -6.66 8.40
CA PRO A 281 -24.09 -7.76 8.01
C PRO A 281 -24.59 -8.60 9.19
N SER A 282 -24.07 -8.39 10.40
CA SER A 282 -24.58 -9.03 11.62
C SER A 282 -25.86 -8.40 12.16
N LEU A 283 -26.20 -7.20 11.68
CA LEU A 283 -27.45 -6.56 12.05
C LEU A 283 -28.64 -7.29 11.45
N LYS A 284 -29.77 -7.25 12.15
CA LYS A 284 -30.97 -8.01 11.79
C LYS A 284 -32.04 -7.11 11.16
N VAL A 285 -32.88 -7.70 10.35
CA VAL A 285 -34.10 -7.08 9.82
C VAL A 285 -35.25 -7.42 10.75
N THR A 286 -35.86 -6.41 11.38
CA THR A 286 -36.96 -6.58 12.34
C THR A 286 -38.31 -6.65 11.64
N LYS A 287 -39.35 -7.05 12.37
CA LYS A 287 -40.73 -7.15 11.84
C LYS A 287 -41.33 -5.81 11.38
N GLU A 288 -40.81 -4.71 11.89
CA GLU A 288 -41.18 -3.34 11.55
C GLU A 288 -40.62 -2.88 10.21
N SER A 289 -39.60 -3.57 9.69
CA SER A 289 -39.02 -3.26 8.38
C SER A 289 -39.99 -3.51 7.24
N SER A 290 -40.04 -2.60 6.28
CA SER A 290 -40.87 -2.76 5.07
C SER A 290 -40.48 -4.00 4.24
N HIS A 291 -39.27 -4.49 4.37
CA HIS A 291 -38.75 -5.66 3.66
C HIS A 291 -38.98 -6.98 4.40
N TYR A 292 -39.38 -6.94 5.69
CA TYR A 292 -39.55 -8.15 6.48
C TYR A 292 -40.58 -9.12 5.87
N ALA A 293 -41.74 -8.62 5.46
CA ALA A 293 -42.80 -9.46 4.91
C ALA A 293 -42.40 -10.20 3.62
N GLU A 294 -41.49 -9.64 2.83
CA GLU A 294 -40.95 -10.29 1.64
C GLU A 294 -39.89 -11.31 2.03
N LEU A 295 -38.93 -10.93 2.86
CA LEU A 295 -37.81 -11.76 3.29
C LEU A 295 -38.27 -12.97 4.11
N SER A 296 -39.28 -12.83 4.96
CA SER A 296 -39.84 -13.90 5.79
C SER A 296 -40.48 -15.05 5.00
N LYS A 297 -40.78 -14.85 3.72
CA LYS A 297 -41.21 -15.93 2.82
C LYS A 297 -40.14 -16.96 2.53
N TYR A 298 -38.85 -16.54 2.68
CA TYR A 298 -37.70 -17.35 2.36
C TYR A 298 -36.87 -17.70 3.60
N ILE A 299 -36.86 -16.84 4.62
CA ILE A 299 -36.15 -17.01 5.88
C ILE A 299 -37.15 -17.04 7.02
N ASN A 300 -37.39 -18.22 7.61
CA ASN A 300 -38.34 -18.43 8.70
C ASN A 300 -37.69 -18.07 10.05
N GLU A 301 -37.42 -16.79 10.26
CA GLU A 301 -36.82 -16.23 11.50
C GLU A 301 -37.67 -15.04 11.95
N ASN A 302 -37.87 -14.88 13.29
CA ASN A 302 -38.60 -13.71 13.85
C ASN A 302 -37.83 -12.39 13.64
N GLU A 303 -36.53 -12.45 13.62
CA GLU A 303 -35.61 -11.37 13.24
C GLU A 303 -34.66 -11.96 12.21
N ILE A 304 -34.70 -11.48 10.98
CA ILE A 304 -33.98 -12.06 9.85
C ILE A 304 -32.53 -11.68 9.94
N SER A 305 -31.60 -12.66 10.03
CA SER A 305 -30.20 -12.51 9.97
C SER A 305 -29.61 -13.08 8.68
N PHE A 306 -28.72 -12.31 8.04
CA PHE A 306 -27.97 -12.82 6.90
C PHE A 306 -26.73 -13.64 7.32
N VAL A 307 -26.42 -13.69 8.61
CA VAL A 307 -25.30 -14.46 9.17
C VAL A 307 -25.85 -15.63 10.01
N PRO A 308 -25.34 -16.86 9.87
CA PRO A 308 -24.32 -17.33 8.92
C PRO A 308 -24.80 -17.30 7.47
N LEU A 309 -23.87 -16.99 6.58
CA LEU A 309 -24.16 -16.76 5.17
C LEU A 309 -24.23 -18.08 4.38
N ASN A 310 -25.23 -18.20 3.51
CA ASN A 310 -25.33 -19.19 2.45
C ASN A 310 -25.81 -18.52 1.16
N MET A 311 -25.80 -19.24 0.03
CA MET A 311 -26.12 -18.66 -1.27
C MET A 311 -27.54 -18.08 -1.34
N ALA A 312 -28.53 -18.69 -0.67
CA ALA A 312 -29.90 -18.19 -0.66
C ALA A 312 -30.02 -16.86 0.13
N LYS A 313 -29.45 -16.81 1.34
CA LYS A 313 -29.41 -15.59 2.15
C LYS A 313 -28.62 -14.47 1.44
N LEU A 314 -27.51 -14.82 0.78
CA LEU A 314 -26.71 -13.89 0.01
C LEU A 314 -27.51 -13.28 -1.16
N GLY A 315 -28.24 -14.11 -1.90
CA GLY A 315 -29.12 -13.65 -2.98
C GLY A 315 -30.17 -12.67 -2.52
N LEU A 316 -30.82 -12.95 -1.39
CA LEU A 316 -31.79 -12.05 -0.78
C LEU A 316 -31.17 -10.73 -0.34
N TYR A 317 -30.03 -10.78 0.34
CA TYR A 317 -29.28 -9.60 0.77
C TYR A 317 -28.94 -8.68 -0.42
N PHE A 318 -28.36 -9.23 -1.50
CA PHE A 318 -28.00 -8.46 -2.68
C PHE A 318 -29.22 -7.88 -3.41
N ASN A 319 -30.26 -8.69 -3.65
CA ASN A 319 -31.42 -8.26 -4.41
C ASN A 319 -32.30 -7.25 -3.64
N THR A 320 -32.41 -7.40 -2.32
CA THR A 320 -33.26 -6.51 -1.50
C THR A 320 -32.54 -5.19 -1.19
N TYR A 321 -31.22 -5.21 -0.92
CA TYR A 321 -30.54 -4.04 -0.38
C TYR A 321 -29.39 -3.55 -1.27
N ILE A 322 -28.38 -4.35 -1.53
CA ILE A 322 -27.12 -3.85 -2.07
C ILE A 322 -27.26 -3.30 -3.49
N ARG A 323 -28.03 -3.98 -4.34
CA ARG A 323 -28.29 -3.49 -5.71
C ARG A 323 -29.11 -2.22 -5.73
N ASN A 324 -30.05 -2.07 -4.79
CA ASN A 324 -30.83 -0.85 -4.64
C ASN A 324 -29.94 0.33 -4.24
N LEU A 325 -29.07 0.16 -3.25
CA LEU A 325 -28.10 1.18 -2.83
C LEU A 325 -27.14 1.56 -3.99
N SER A 326 -26.63 0.56 -4.70
CA SER A 326 -25.78 0.80 -5.88
C SER A 326 -26.53 1.50 -7.01
N ASN A 327 -27.81 1.21 -7.22
CA ASN A 327 -28.66 1.87 -8.23
C ASN A 327 -29.00 3.32 -7.85
N LEU A 328 -29.10 3.63 -6.57
CA LEU A 328 -29.24 5.01 -6.08
C LEU A 328 -27.98 5.83 -6.35
N GLY A 329 -26.80 5.21 -6.45
CA GLY A 329 -25.54 5.88 -6.73
C GLY A 329 -24.47 5.73 -5.65
N VAL A 330 -24.63 4.79 -4.72
CA VAL A 330 -23.54 4.44 -3.79
C VAL A 330 -22.39 3.85 -4.58
N ASP A 331 -21.17 4.35 -4.34
CA ASP A 331 -19.99 4.03 -5.15
C ASP A 331 -19.18 2.87 -4.59
N LEU A 332 -19.13 2.70 -3.26
CA LEU A 332 -18.37 1.62 -2.59
C LEU A 332 -18.96 1.26 -1.23
N PHE A 333 -18.55 0.10 -0.72
CA PHE A 333 -18.99 -0.42 0.59
C PHE A 333 -17.80 -0.75 1.48
N SER A 334 -18.01 -0.58 2.80
CA SER A 334 -17.14 -1.10 3.85
C SER A 334 -17.89 -2.16 4.64
N ILE A 335 -17.30 -3.35 4.79
CA ILE A 335 -17.90 -4.43 5.56
C ILE A 335 -17.35 -4.43 6.97
N ASP A 336 -18.17 -3.99 7.93
CA ASP A 336 -17.84 -4.01 9.36
C ASP A 336 -18.29 -5.32 10.02
N TYR A 337 -17.66 -6.42 9.62
CA TYR A 337 -17.87 -7.75 10.20
C TYR A 337 -16.60 -8.19 10.95
N ASN A 338 -16.70 -8.29 12.28
CA ASN A 338 -15.54 -8.53 13.15
C ASN A 338 -15.63 -9.87 13.90
N ASN A 339 -16.24 -10.90 13.33
CA ASN A 339 -16.17 -12.23 13.88
C ASN A 339 -14.91 -12.95 13.42
N ILE A 340 -13.87 -12.94 14.28
CA ILE A 340 -12.57 -13.57 14.00
C ILE A 340 -12.70 -15.08 13.78
N ASN A 341 -13.69 -15.72 14.37
CA ASN A 341 -13.93 -17.16 14.26
C ASN A 341 -14.68 -17.53 12.96
N ASP A 342 -15.23 -16.54 12.24
CA ASP A 342 -15.99 -16.76 11.00
C ASP A 342 -15.45 -15.93 9.84
N LYS A 343 -14.16 -16.10 9.54
CA LYS A 343 -13.51 -15.44 8.39
C LYS A 343 -14.09 -15.91 7.04
N ASN A 344 -14.75 -17.04 6.97
CA ASN A 344 -15.35 -17.56 5.75
C ASN A 344 -16.56 -16.75 5.31
N THR A 345 -17.45 -16.37 6.24
CA THR A 345 -18.57 -15.46 5.97
C THR A 345 -18.08 -14.10 5.48
N LEU A 346 -17.06 -13.52 6.12
CA LEU A 346 -16.46 -12.27 5.67
C LEU A 346 -15.87 -12.39 4.26
N TRP A 347 -15.19 -13.50 3.96
CA TRP A 347 -14.64 -13.75 2.63
C TRP A 347 -15.74 -13.80 1.56
N LEU A 348 -16.88 -14.46 1.84
CA LEU A 348 -18.03 -14.51 0.93
C LEU A 348 -18.61 -13.11 0.68
N PHE A 349 -18.82 -12.30 1.71
CA PHE A 349 -19.25 -10.90 1.53
C PHE A 349 -18.29 -10.12 0.65
N ASN A 350 -17.00 -10.22 0.91
CA ASN A 350 -15.96 -9.53 0.12
C ASN A 350 -16.00 -9.97 -1.34
N HIS A 351 -16.06 -11.26 -1.60
CA HIS A 351 -16.12 -11.81 -2.94
C HIS A 351 -17.34 -11.31 -3.72
N PHE A 352 -18.52 -11.42 -3.12
CA PHE A 352 -19.75 -11.04 -3.83
C PHE A 352 -19.88 -9.55 -4.06
N HIS A 353 -19.58 -8.71 -3.07
CA HIS A 353 -19.57 -7.26 -3.27
C HIS A 353 -18.63 -6.84 -4.37
N PHE A 354 -17.43 -7.43 -4.38
CA PHE A 354 -16.41 -7.15 -5.37
C PHE A 354 -16.86 -7.56 -6.79
N VAL A 355 -17.36 -8.79 -6.94
CA VAL A 355 -17.74 -9.34 -8.24
C VAL A 355 -19.03 -8.71 -8.77
N ASP A 356 -20.00 -8.40 -7.91
CA ASP A 356 -21.24 -7.71 -8.33
C ASP A 356 -20.98 -6.35 -8.96
N MET A 357 -20.01 -5.58 -8.44
CA MET A 357 -19.61 -4.31 -9.04
C MET A 357 -19.05 -4.49 -10.46
N ILE A 358 -18.27 -5.55 -10.68
CA ILE A 358 -17.68 -5.85 -11.98
C ILE A 358 -18.75 -6.29 -12.99
N LEU A 359 -19.59 -7.26 -12.61
CA LEU A 359 -20.54 -7.89 -13.52
C LEU A 359 -21.76 -7.02 -13.78
N SER A 360 -22.31 -6.35 -12.76
CA SER A 360 -23.55 -5.59 -12.89
C SER A 360 -23.36 -4.18 -13.46
N LYS A 361 -22.21 -3.56 -13.23
CA LYS A 361 -21.98 -2.13 -13.55
C LYS A 361 -20.78 -1.88 -14.45
N ASN A 362 -20.02 -2.88 -14.85
CA ASN A 362 -18.72 -2.75 -15.51
C ASN A 362 -17.75 -1.79 -14.76
N LYS A 363 -17.95 -1.65 -13.44
CA LYS A 363 -17.08 -0.86 -12.57
C LYS A 363 -15.97 -1.74 -12.01
N ARG A 364 -14.85 -1.15 -11.64
CA ARG A 364 -13.82 -1.86 -10.88
C ARG A 364 -14.33 -2.21 -9.51
N GLY A 365 -14.09 -3.46 -9.12
CA GLY A 365 -14.45 -3.93 -7.79
C GLY A 365 -13.60 -3.24 -6.72
N VAL A 366 -14.24 -2.74 -5.69
CA VAL A 366 -13.58 -2.17 -4.51
C VAL A 366 -14.44 -2.39 -3.28
N ILE A 367 -13.83 -2.87 -2.22
CA ILE A 367 -14.47 -3.06 -0.92
C ILE A 367 -13.48 -2.80 0.20
N LEU A 368 -13.92 -2.09 1.23
CA LEU A 368 -13.13 -1.90 2.44
C LEU A 368 -13.49 -3.00 3.43
N SER A 369 -12.51 -3.79 3.87
CA SER A 369 -12.74 -4.94 4.76
C SER A 369 -11.60 -5.15 5.74
N ARG A 370 -11.87 -5.90 6.82
CA ARG A 370 -10.93 -6.18 7.91
C ARG A 370 -10.50 -7.64 7.92
N ASN A 371 -9.58 -8.00 8.83
CA ASN A 371 -9.18 -9.38 9.11
C ASN A 371 -8.79 -10.17 7.85
N PRO A 372 -7.75 -9.74 7.12
CA PRO A 372 -7.33 -10.41 5.90
C PRO A 372 -6.83 -11.82 6.17
N LYS A 373 -6.84 -12.67 5.14
CA LYS A 373 -6.18 -13.97 5.10
C LYS A 373 -5.47 -14.13 3.75
N MET A 374 -4.76 -15.24 3.56
CA MET A 374 -4.18 -15.56 2.26
C MET A 374 -5.24 -15.43 1.14
N ALA A 375 -4.81 -14.98 -0.04
CA ALA A 375 -5.64 -14.67 -1.20
C ALA A 375 -6.63 -13.47 -1.04
N THR A 376 -6.60 -12.73 0.05
CA THR A 376 -7.40 -11.50 0.24
C THR A 376 -6.94 -10.35 -0.67
N HIS A 377 -5.72 -10.38 -1.20
CA HIS A 377 -5.20 -9.40 -2.16
C HIS A 377 -6.11 -9.19 -3.39
N ARG A 378 -6.97 -10.17 -3.71
CA ARG A 378 -7.97 -10.07 -4.78
C ARG A 378 -9.08 -9.06 -4.50
N TYR A 379 -9.35 -8.78 -3.22
CA TYR A 379 -10.47 -7.94 -2.77
C TYR A 379 -9.95 -6.73 -2.02
N PRO A 380 -9.55 -5.64 -2.72
CA PRO A 380 -9.10 -4.43 -2.05
C PRO A 380 -10.29 -3.70 -1.42
N ILE A 381 -10.13 -3.10 -0.32
CA ILE A 381 -8.96 -2.59 0.42
C ILE A 381 -8.95 -3.24 1.80
N THR A 382 -7.78 -3.64 2.29
CA THR A 382 -7.63 -4.13 3.68
C THR A 382 -7.55 -2.96 4.65
N TYR A 383 -8.47 -2.89 5.62
CA TYR A 383 -8.55 -1.82 6.60
C TYR A 383 -8.09 -2.26 7.98
N THR A 384 -7.28 -1.46 8.67
CA THR A 384 -6.76 -1.78 10.00
C THR A 384 -7.79 -1.72 11.13
N GLY A 385 -8.97 -1.16 10.89
CA GLY A 385 -10.05 -1.13 11.87
C GLY A 385 -10.00 0.05 12.84
N LYS A 386 -10.57 -0.15 14.05
CA LYS A 386 -10.80 0.88 15.06
C LYS A 386 -9.59 0.99 16.00
N THR A 387 -8.56 1.71 15.55
CA THR A 387 -7.28 1.86 16.27
C THR A 387 -7.32 2.92 17.36
N ILE A 388 -6.48 2.78 18.38
CA ILE A 388 -6.33 3.75 19.46
C ILE A 388 -5.56 4.99 18.98
N VAL A 389 -5.94 6.18 19.46
CA VAL A 389 -5.26 7.46 19.17
C VAL A 389 -3.99 7.57 20.01
N ASP A 390 -2.91 6.97 19.56
CA ASP A 390 -1.61 7.06 20.24
C ASP A 390 -0.40 6.87 19.31
N TRP A 391 0.79 7.11 19.87
CA TRP A 391 2.07 6.96 19.17
C TRP A 391 2.45 5.50 18.91
N ASN A 392 2.01 4.55 19.77
CA ASN A 392 2.28 3.13 19.57
C ASN A 392 1.53 2.62 18.34
N THR A 393 0.29 3.06 18.18
CA THR A 393 -0.48 2.77 16.96
C THR A 393 0.24 3.30 15.73
N LEU A 394 0.61 4.60 15.69
CA LEU A 394 1.33 5.16 14.55
C LEU A 394 2.63 4.40 14.26
N ASN A 395 3.36 3.98 15.29
CA ASN A 395 4.60 3.21 15.13
C ASN A 395 4.36 1.80 14.55
N ALA A 396 3.20 1.21 14.80
CA ALA A 396 2.85 -0.12 14.28
C ALA A 396 2.38 -0.09 12.80
N LEU A 397 1.83 1.05 12.30
CA LEU A 397 1.25 1.12 10.95
C LEU A 397 2.25 0.80 9.83
N PRO A 398 3.48 1.34 9.80
CA PRO A 398 4.46 0.96 8.78
C PRO A 398 4.75 -0.54 8.79
N GLN A 399 5.02 -1.12 9.96
CA GLN A 399 5.27 -2.56 10.07
C GLN A 399 4.07 -3.38 9.60
N TYR A 400 2.84 -2.99 9.95
CA TYR A 400 1.63 -3.67 9.49
C TYR A 400 1.52 -3.64 7.95
N THR A 401 1.75 -2.48 7.33
CA THR A 401 1.72 -2.32 5.87
C THR A 401 2.80 -3.15 5.17
N LEU A 402 4.03 -3.15 5.70
CA LEU A 402 5.13 -3.93 5.15
C LEU A 402 4.89 -5.43 5.28
N SER A 403 4.34 -5.87 6.42
CA SER A 403 3.97 -7.28 6.63
C SER A 403 2.84 -7.73 5.68
N ALA A 404 1.90 -6.84 5.34
CA ALA A 404 0.87 -7.12 4.33
C ALA A 404 1.50 -7.41 2.95
N SER A 405 2.52 -6.65 2.57
CA SER A 405 3.23 -6.86 1.29
C SER A 405 3.89 -8.25 1.21
N ASN A 406 4.28 -8.85 2.35
CA ASN A 406 4.83 -10.21 2.41
C ASN A 406 3.83 -11.34 2.03
N SER A 407 2.57 -11.02 1.82
CA SER A 407 1.55 -11.93 1.27
C SER A 407 0.83 -11.34 0.06
N GLY A 408 1.47 -10.39 -0.60
CA GLY A 408 0.93 -9.75 -1.80
C GLY A 408 -0.22 -8.78 -1.55
N ILE A 409 -0.53 -8.41 -0.30
CA ILE A 409 -1.57 -7.42 0.02
C ILE A 409 -0.94 -6.02 -0.04
N SER A 410 -1.07 -5.33 -1.17
CA SER A 410 -0.52 -3.99 -1.37
C SER A 410 -1.50 -2.86 -0.96
N TYR A 411 -2.79 -3.14 -0.95
CA TYR A 411 -3.83 -2.15 -0.68
C TYR A 411 -4.25 -2.15 0.78
N VAL A 412 -3.48 -1.47 1.62
CA VAL A 412 -3.75 -1.33 3.07
C VAL A 412 -4.17 0.08 3.41
N ALA A 413 -5.27 0.22 4.12
CA ALA A 413 -5.80 1.48 4.62
C ALA A 413 -5.79 1.55 6.15
N HIS A 414 -5.58 2.74 6.70
CA HIS A 414 -5.52 3.00 8.12
C HIS A 414 -6.53 4.06 8.56
N ALA A 415 -6.96 3.99 9.81
CA ALA A 415 -7.67 5.10 10.45
C ALA A 415 -6.66 6.20 10.78
N ILE A 416 -6.55 7.18 9.88
CA ILE A 416 -5.57 8.27 10.01
C ILE A 416 -6.00 9.26 11.10
N GLY A 417 -5.10 9.42 12.08
CA GLY A 417 -5.35 10.12 13.33
C GLY A 417 -5.70 9.19 14.49
N GLY A 418 -5.86 7.88 14.24
CA GLY A 418 -6.45 6.91 15.17
C GLY A 418 -7.98 6.99 15.18
N TYR A 419 -8.68 5.94 15.58
CA TYR A 419 -10.14 5.89 15.50
C TYR A 419 -10.82 6.40 16.78
N TYR A 420 -10.41 5.94 17.95
CA TYR A 420 -11.04 6.27 19.24
C TYR A 420 -10.09 6.11 20.42
N LYS A 421 -10.58 6.37 21.64
CA LYS A 421 -9.77 6.32 22.88
C LYS A 421 -8.49 7.19 22.79
N GLY A 422 -7.51 6.93 23.64
CA GLY A 422 -6.20 7.58 23.60
C GLY A 422 -6.20 9.07 23.84
N ILE A 423 -5.22 9.78 23.29
CA ILE A 423 -5.00 11.21 23.53
C ILE A 423 -4.79 11.94 22.21
N GLU A 424 -5.68 12.88 21.88
CA GLU A 424 -5.54 13.79 20.76
C GLU A 424 -4.34 14.73 20.95
N GLN A 425 -3.37 14.68 20.04
CA GLN A 425 -2.18 15.52 20.04
C GLN A 425 -1.93 16.06 18.64
N GLU A 426 -1.64 17.35 18.52
CA GLU A 426 -1.45 18.01 17.23
C GLU A 426 -0.26 17.46 16.43
N GLU A 427 0.86 17.17 17.10
CA GLU A 427 2.03 16.57 16.45
C GLU A 427 1.72 15.15 15.98
N LEU A 428 1.05 14.33 16.80
CA LEU A 428 0.64 12.99 16.44
C LEU A 428 -0.24 12.98 15.20
N TYR A 429 -1.29 13.82 15.17
CA TYR A 429 -2.20 13.92 14.03
C TYR A 429 -1.47 14.34 12.75
N MET A 430 -0.60 15.35 12.84
CA MET A 430 0.23 15.81 11.73
C MET A 430 1.12 14.67 11.18
N ARG A 431 1.79 13.89 12.05
CA ARG A 431 2.63 12.76 11.63
C ARG A 431 1.81 11.62 11.00
N TYR A 432 0.59 11.39 11.46
CA TYR A 432 -0.34 10.48 10.78
C TYR A 432 -0.62 10.92 9.34
N ILE A 433 -0.87 12.21 9.10
CA ILE A 433 -1.12 12.75 7.75
C ILE A 433 0.11 12.59 6.86
N GLN A 434 1.29 12.91 7.39
CA GLN A 434 2.56 12.75 6.64
C GLN A 434 2.80 11.30 6.26
N TYR A 435 2.61 10.35 7.18
CA TYR A 435 2.70 8.93 6.89
C TYR A 435 1.68 8.51 5.82
N ALA A 436 0.42 8.94 5.95
CA ALA A 436 -0.64 8.59 5.04
C ALA A 436 -0.43 9.12 3.61
N THR A 437 0.26 10.25 3.46
CA THR A 437 0.61 10.81 2.15
C THR A 437 1.42 9.83 1.30
N PHE A 438 2.32 9.07 1.94
CA PHE A 438 3.17 8.07 1.32
C PHE A 438 2.77 6.63 1.69
N SER A 439 1.48 6.40 1.92
CA SER A 439 0.88 5.09 2.11
C SER A 439 -0.19 4.84 1.03
N PRO A 440 -0.73 3.62 0.88
CA PRO A 440 -1.68 3.35 -0.20
C PRO A 440 -2.94 4.22 -0.14
N PHE A 441 -3.46 4.55 1.06
CA PHE A 441 -4.67 5.36 1.22
C PHE A 441 -4.56 6.39 2.35
N LEU A 442 -5.27 7.51 2.20
CA LEU A 442 -5.41 8.54 3.23
C LEU A 442 -6.88 8.66 3.64
N ILE A 443 -7.25 8.03 4.76
CA ILE A 443 -8.62 8.00 5.29
C ILE A 443 -8.65 8.69 6.66
N LEU A 444 -9.20 9.90 6.72
CA LEU A 444 -9.48 10.59 7.98
C LEU A 444 -10.65 9.89 8.67
N ALA A 445 -10.37 9.05 9.66
CA ALA A 445 -11.39 8.25 10.33
C ALA A 445 -11.41 8.47 11.84
N SER A 446 -12.58 8.49 12.43
CA SER A 446 -12.76 8.40 13.88
C SER A 446 -14.16 7.93 14.25
N ASP A 447 -14.34 7.55 15.49
CA ASP A 447 -15.64 7.39 16.11
C ASP A 447 -16.34 8.75 16.29
N GLU A 448 -17.60 8.73 16.75
CA GLU A 448 -18.37 9.92 17.04
C GLU A 448 -17.78 10.72 18.22
N GLY A 449 -18.00 12.01 18.18
CA GLY A 449 -17.67 12.91 19.31
C GLY A 449 -16.85 14.13 18.91
N LYS A 450 -17.20 15.26 19.54
CA LYS A 450 -16.59 16.57 19.24
C LYS A 450 -15.10 16.65 19.56
N TYR A 451 -14.58 15.75 20.40
CA TYR A 451 -13.18 15.75 20.83
C TYR A 451 -12.27 14.95 19.93
N TYR A 452 -12.79 14.07 19.06
CA TYR A 452 -11.99 13.43 17.99
C TYR A 452 -11.83 14.41 16.83
N LYS A 453 -10.66 15.06 16.77
CA LYS A 453 -10.36 16.15 15.84
C LYS A 453 -9.79 15.61 14.53
N ARG A 454 -10.65 15.16 13.62
CA ARG A 454 -10.22 14.73 12.27
C ARG A 454 -10.33 15.85 11.24
N GLU A 455 -11.01 16.93 11.59
CA GLU A 455 -11.11 18.15 10.78
C GLU A 455 -9.78 18.91 10.83
N PRO A 456 -9.04 19.05 9.70
CA PRO A 456 -7.74 19.75 9.66
C PRO A 456 -7.80 21.16 10.22
N TRP A 457 -8.89 21.89 10.00
CA TRP A 457 -9.13 23.27 10.47
C TRP A 457 -9.44 23.42 11.96
N LYS A 458 -9.53 22.33 12.71
CA LYS A 458 -9.67 22.37 14.18
C LYS A 458 -8.33 22.45 14.92
N TRP A 459 -7.23 22.39 14.19
CA TRP A 459 -5.88 22.57 14.72
C TRP A 459 -5.41 24.02 14.54
N ASN A 460 -4.32 24.41 15.19
CA ASN A 460 -3.79 25.76 15.03
C ASN A 460 -3.29 26.02 13.59
N SER A 461 -3.08 27.29 13.24
CA SER A 461 -2.75 27.72 11.88
C SER A 461 -1.44 27.10 11.35
N LEU A 462 -0.43 26.95 12.20
CA LEU A 462 0.84 26.34 11.81
C LEU A 462 0.66 24.86 11.50
N ARG A 463 -0.09 24.14 12.30
CA ARG A 463 -0.40 22.72 12.04
C ARG A 463 -1.28 22.54 10.82
N LEU A 464 -2.29 23.40 10.68
CA LEU A 464 -3.16 23.38 9.49
C LEU A 464 -2.37 23.61 8.20
N SER A 465 -1.37 24.50 8.18
CA SER A 465 -0.56 24.72 6.98
C SER A 465 0.21 23.47 6.56
N VAL A 466 0.83 22.76 7.50
CA VAL A 466 1.55 21.51 7.23
C VAL A 466 0.58 20.40 6.79
N ILE A 467 -0.54 20.22 7.49
CA ILE A 467 -1.56 19.24 7.16
C ILE A 467 -2.10 19.47 5.74
N ARG A 468 -2.41 20.73 5.39
CA ARG A 468 -2.87 21.12 4.05
C ARG A 468 -1.82 20.77 2.99
N GLU A 469 -0.56 21.14 3.21
CA GLU A 469 0.54 20.85 2.28
C GLU A 469 0.61 19.35 1.96
N TYR A 470 0.58 18.48 2.97
CA TYR A 470 0.67 17.04 2.77
C TYR A 470 -0.59 16.42 2.16
N MET A 471 -1.79 16.92 2.50
CA MET A 471 -3.03 16.45 1.88
C MET A 471 -3.15 16.91 0.42
N GLN A 472 -2.64 18.10 0.07
CA GLN A 472 -2.49 18.55 -1.31
C GLN A 472 -1.43 17.73 -2.05
N LEU A 473 -0.29 17.45 -1.41
CA LEU A 473 0.76 16.59 -1.98
C LEU A 473 0.22 15.19 -2.27
N ARG A 474 -0.62 14.63 -1.37
CA ARG A 474 -1.31 13.35 -1.64
C ARG A 474 -2.10 13.39 -2.94
N ASN A 475 -2.86 14.44 -3.17
CA ASN A 475 -3.62 14.59 -4.41
C ASN A 475 -2.70 14.77 -5.63
N LYS A 476 -1.64 15.55 -5.51
CA LYS A 476 -0.64 15.75 -6.56
C LYS A 476 0.05 14.44 -6.97
N LEU A 477 0.31 13.55 -6.03
CA LEU A 477 0.97 12.26 -6.26
C LEU A 477 0.08 11.21 -6.96
N ILE A 478 -1.22 11.47 -7.19
CA ILE A 478 -2.14 10.46 -7.75
C ILE A 478 -1.65 9.89 -9.10
N PRO A 479 -1.15 10.66 -10.09
CA PRO A 479 -0.63 10.10 -11.33
C PRO A 479 0.50 9.10 -11.11
N TYR A 480 1.42 9.39 -10.19
CA TYR A 480 2.49 8.50 -9.79
C TYR A 480 1.94 7.24 -9.09
N ILE A 481 1.15 7.41 -8.02
CA ILE A 481 0.61 6.29 -7.23
C ILE A 481 -0.27 5.39 -8.11
N TYR A 482 -1.10 5.97 -8.98
CA TYR A 482 -1.99 5.21 -9.87
C TYR A 482 -1.20 4.37 -10.88
N THR A 483 -0.11 4.91 -11.42
CA THR A 483 0.82 4.17 -12.27
C THR A 483 1.45 2.99 -11.53
N GLU A 484 1.88 3.19 -10.29
CA GLU A 484 2.45 2.10 -9.47
C GLU A 484 1.39 1.06 -9.08
N CYS A 485 0.12 1.46 -8.90
CA CYS A 485 -0.99 0.51 -8.75
C CYS A 485 -1.25 -0.29 -10.04
N TYR A 486 -1.08 0.32 -11.21
CA TYR A 486 -1.11 -0.40 -12.49
C TYR A 486 0.06 -1.39 -12.61
N ASN A 487 1.27 -1.03 -12.19
CA ASN A 487 2.41 -1.93 -12.12
C ASN A 487 2.17 -3.12 -11.19
N TYR A 488 1.49 -2.91 -10.06
CA TYR A 488 1.09 -3.98 -9.16
C TYR A 488 0.11 -4.95 -9.82
N TYR A 489 -0.93 -4.44 -10.48
CA TYR A 489 -1.89 -5.26 -11.23
C TYR A 489 -1.25 -6.01 -12.39
N HIS A 490 -0.44 -5.32 -13.22
CA HIS A 490 0.04 -5.85 -14.50
C HIS A 490 1.38 -6.59 -14.41
N ARG A 491 2.26 -6.18 -13.47
CA ARG A 491 3.62 -6.68 -13.35
C ARG A 491 3.92 -7.35 -12.00
N CYS A 492 2.94 -7.49 -11.13
CA CYS A 492 3.09 -8.04 -9.77
C CYS A 492 4.13 -7.28 -8.91
N ILE A 493 4.26 -5.98 -9.11
CA ILE A 493 5.18 -5.14 -8.35
C ILE A 493 4.37 -4.31 -7.35
N PRO A 494 4.37 -4.64 -6.04
CA PRO A 494 3.60 -3.90 -5.04
C PRO A 494 4.01 -2.43 -4.95
N LEU A 495 3.03 -1.53 -4.68
CA LEU A 495 3.28 -0.11 -4.42
C LEU A 495 4.24 0.10 -3.25
N ILE A 496 4.08 -0.70 -2.19
CA ILE A 496 4.94 -0.68 -1.01
C ILE A 496 5.84 -1.92 -1.04
N GLN A 497 7.15 -1.72 -1.07
CA GLN A 497 8.12 -2.79 -1.01
C GLN A 497 9.07 -2.59 0.17
N PRO A 498 9.09 -3.52 1.14
CA PRO A 498 10.02 -3.45 2.27
C PRO A 498 11.47 -3.36 1.81
N LEU A 499 12.26 -2.53 2.46
CA LEU A 499 13.69 -2.39 2.15
C LEU A 499 14.46 -3.70 2.38
N TYR A 500 14.00 -4.52 3.34
CA TYR A 500 14.61 -5.81 3.64
C TYR A 500 14.47 -6.87 2.53
N TYR A 501 13.68 -6.63 1.48
CA TYR A 501 13.68 -7.52 0.30
C TYR A 501 15.03 -7.51 -0.41
N LYS A 502 15.65 -6.35 -0.52
CA LYS A 502 16.99 -6.19 -1.11
C LYS A 502 18.09 -6.30 -0.05
N TYR A 503 17.87 -5.72 1.12
CA TYR A 503 18.84 -5.64 2.23
C TYR A 503 18.34 -6.45 3.43
N SER A 504 18.41 -7.77 3.35
CA SER A 504 17.77 -8.70 4.31
C SER A 504 18.21 -8.51 5.76
N ALA A 505 19.43 -8.03 6.01
CA ALA A 505 19.92 -7.72 7.36
C ALA A 505 19.08 -6.64 8.08
N ILE A 506 18.45 -5.74 7.31
CA ILE A 506 17.61 -4.67 7.86
C ILE A 506 16.36 -5.22 8.53
N TYR A 507 15.91 -6.44 8.20
CA TYR A 507 14.79 -7.06 8.88
C TYR A 507 15.00 -7.21 10.40
N ASP A 508 16.24 -7.47 10.82
CA ASP A 508 16.62 -7.63 12.22
C ASP A 508 17.01 -6.30 12.90
N GLU A 509 16.96 -5.17 12.16
CA GLU A 509 17.35 -3.84 12.63
C GLU A 509 16.12 -2.95 12.92
N PRO A 510 15.66 -2.84 14.18
CA PRO A 510 14.41 -2.13 14.52
C PRO A 510 14.36 -0.67 14.06
N LEU A 511 15.51 0.00 13.91
CA LEU A 511 15.60 1.40 13.51
C LEU A 511 15.29 1.62 12.03
N TYR A 512 15.55 0.64 11.18
CA TYR A 512 15.47 0.73 9.73
C TYR A 512 14.45 -0.21 9.11
N LYS A 513 13.94 -1.18 9.89
CA LYS A 513 13.01 -2.22 9.44
C LYS A 513 11.75 -1.65 8.75
N ASN A 514 11.32 -0.47 9.16
CA ASN A 514 10.10 0.17 8.67
C ASN A 514 10.34 1.11 7.47
N GLU A 515 11.55 1.16 6.93
CA GLU A 515 11.85 1.87 5.68
C GLU A 515 11.36 1.06 4.48
N TYR A 516 10.88 1.77 3.45
CA TYR A 516 10.29 1.09 2.29
C TYR A 516 10.41 1.90 1.00
N TYR A 517 10.45 1.19 -0.11
CA TYR A 517 10.23 1.78 -1.42
C TYR A 517 8.75 2.05 -1.63
N PHE A 518 8.43 3.27 -2.03
CA PHE A 518 7.10 3.72 -2.42
C PHE A 518 7.07 3.86 -3.94
N GLY A 519 6.60 2.82 -4.62
CA GLY A 519 6.74 2.67 -6.05
C GLY A 519 8.19 2.50 -6.49
N SER A 520 8.49 2.90 -7.72
CA SER A 520 9.78 2.67 -8.37
C SER A 520 10.80 3.79 -8.14
N GLU A 521 10.36 4.99 -7.74
CA GLU A 521 11.18 6.20 -7.73
C GLU A 521 11.53 6.69 -6.32
N MET A 522 10.80 6.27 -5.27
CA MET A 522 10.90 6.85 -3.93
C MET A 522 11.29 5.85 -2.85
N LEU A 523 12.03 6.32 -1.85
CA LEU A 523 12.29 5.67 -0.56
C LEU A 523 11.66 6.51 0.55
N VAL A 524 10.95 5.88 1.48
CA VAL A 524 10.29 6.52 2.63
C VAL A 524 10.82 5.94 3.94
N CYS A 525 11.19 6.82 4.86
CA CYS A 525 11.67 6.45 6.20
C CYS A 525 10.73 7.04 7.27
N PRO A 526 9.64 6.35 7.67
CA PRO A 526 8.55 6.94 8.45
C PRO A 526 8.96 7.54 9.80
N ILE A 527 8.47 8.73 10.10
CA ILE A 527 8.58 9.33 11.44
C ILE A 527 7.38 8.87 12.27
N THR A 528 7.64 8.06 13.30
CA THR A 528 6.62 7.48 14.19
C THR A 528 6.84 7.82 15.67
N LYS A 529 7.63 8.86 15.95
CA LYS A 529 7.98 9.30 17.30
C LYS A 529 7.90 10.80 17.45
N LYS A 530 7.81 11.24 18.70
CA LYS A 530 7.76 12.66 19.05
C LYS A 530 9.08 13.36 18.75
N LYS A 531 8.99 14.66 18.45
CA LYS A 531 10.17 15.51 18.35
C LYS A 531 10.83 15.74 19.70
N ASN A 532 12.12 15.98 19.65
CA ASN A 532 12.89 16.47 20.79
C ASN A 532 12.53 17.95 21.01
N THR A 533 12.00 18.30 22.18
CA THR A 533 11.53 19.64 22.50
C THR A 533 12.66 20.68 22.65
N VAL A 534 13.88 20.24 22.94
CA VAL A 534 15.03 21.15 23.12
C VAL A 534 15.50 21.71 21.77
N ILE A 535 15.61 20.85 20.77
CA ILE A 535 16.05 21.22 19.41
C ILE A 535 14.89 21.46 18.45
N ASN A 536 13.66 21.24 18.91
CA ASN A 536 12.44 21.33 18.11
C ASN A 536 12.50 20.53 16.79
N ARG A 537 13.12 19.34 16.83
CA ARG A 537 13.35 18.43 15.69
C ARG A 537 13.06 16.99 16.10
N VAL A 538 12.64 16.18 15.14
CA VAL A 538 12.74 14.73 15.26
C VAL A 538 14.16 14.30 14.88
N VAL A 539 14.80 13.56 15.77
CA VAL A 539 16.12 12.96 15.49
C VAL A 539 15.87 11.55 14.93
N GLN A 540 16.16 11.36 13.65
CA GLN A 540 15.88 10.12 12.94
C GLN A 540 17.17 9.52 12.37
N ARG A 541 17.40 8.22 12.64
CA ARG A 541 18.40 7.43 11.92
C ARG A 541 17.72 6.82 10.70
N ILE A 542 18.41 6.89 9.57
CA ILE A 542 17.95 6.32 8.30
C ILE A 542 19.08 5.53 7.65
N PHE A 543 18.70 4.50 6.89
CA PHE A 543 19.60 3.81 5.98
C PHE A 543 19.26 4.22 4.54
N VAL A 544 20.23 4.77 3.82
CA VAL A 544 20.08 5.11 2.41
C VAL A 544 20.69 3.98 1.57
N PRO A 545 19.91 3.30 0.72
CA PRO A 545 20.36 2.20 -0.12
C PRO A 545 21.46 2.62 -1.11
N GLU A 546 22.15 1.63 -1.70
CA GLU A 546 23.15 1.85 -2.75
C GLU A 546 22.67 2.82 -3.84
N GLY A 547 23.57 3.66 -4.34
CA GLY A 547 23.32 4.69 -5.33
C GLY A 547 23.39 6.10 -4.76
N LEU A 548 22.85 7.06 -5.48
CA LEU A 548 22.73 8.44 -5.03
C LEU A 548 21.23 8.79 -4.91
N TRP A 549 20.88 9.43 -3.81
CA TRP A 549 19.51 9.80 -3.48
C TRP A 549 19.38 11.29 -3.21
N PHE A 550 18.21 11.82 -3.45
CA PHE A 550 17.86 13.22 -3.20
C PHE A 550 16.68 13.27 -2.23
N ASP A 551 16.74 14.12 -1.22
CA ASP A 551 15.54 14.47 -0.46
C ASP A 551 14.50 15.07 -1.39
N PHE A 552 13.29 14.53 -1.35
CA PHE A 552 12.21 14.90 -2.28
C PHE A 552 11.83 16.38 -2.19
N LYS A 553 11.74 16.92 -0.97
CA LYS A 553 11.33 18.31 -0.71
C LYS A 553 12.48 19.29 -0.99
N THR A 554 13.64 19.04 -0.44
CA THR A 554 14.76 19.98 -0.41
C THR A 554 15.75 19.82 -1.56
N GLY A 555 15.83 18.62 -2.17
CA GLY A 555 16.84 18.31 -3.18
C GLY A 555 18.22 18.03 -2.62
N LYS A 556 18.43 18.00 -1.28
CA LYS A 556 19.70 17.63 -0.64
C LYS A 556 20.14 16.24 -1.11
N LYS A 557 21.44 16.07 -1.40
CA LYS A 557 22.01 14.82 -1.91
C LYS A 557 22.48 13.90 -0.79
N TYR A 558 22.15 12.62 -0.91
CA TYR A 558 22.54 11.56 0.03
C TYR A 558 23.25 10.44 -0.73
N PRO A 559 24.59 10.35 -0.69
CA PRO A 559 25.30 9.15 -1.14
C PRO A 559 24.80 7.91 -0.42
N GLY A 560 24.53 6.84 -1.17
CA GLY A 560 23.94 5.61 -0.63
C GLY A 560 24.93 4.66 0.00
N ASP A 561 24.41 3.49 0.39
CA ASP A 561 25.06 2.44 1.19
C ASP A 561 25.61 2.98 2.53
N LYS A 562 24.83 3.87 3.15
CA LYS A 562 25.21 4.57 4.39
C LYS A 562 24.04 4.79 5.33
N TYR A 563 24.39 4.87 6.61
CA TYR A 563 23.51 5.30 7.67
C TYR A 563 23.70 6.80 7.94
N TYR A 564 22.56 7.50 8.09
CA TYR A 564 22.58 8.94 8.38
C TYR A 564 21.81 9.22 9.67
N MET A 565 22.28 10.26 10.38
CA MET A 565 21.52 10.91 11.44
C MET A 565 20.96 12.20 10.87
N CYS A 566 19.62 12.31 10.87
CA CYS A 566 18.92 13.44 10.29
C CYS A 566 18.02 14.11 11.34
N PHE A 567 17.71 15.39 11.11
CA PHE A 567 16.94 16.24 12.00
C PHE A 567 15.79 16.86 11.20
N TYR A 568 14.54 16.47 11.53
CA TYR A 568 13.38 16.88 10.75
C TYR A 568 12.50 17.87 11.52
N LYS A 569 12.14 18.98 10.89
CA LYS A 569 11.13 19.94 11.32
C LYS A 569 9.72 19.34 11.22
N ASP A 570 8.73 20.09 11.69
CA ASP A 570 7.33 19.65 11.62
C ASP A 570 6.81 19.52 10.19
N ASP A 571 7.27 20.39 9.28
CA ASP A 571 6.91 20.40 7.86
C ASP A 571 7.81 19.50 6.98
N GLU A 572 8.79 18.82 7.56
CA GLU A 572 9.72 17.92 6.87
C GLU A 572 9.39 16.45 7.15
N TYR A 573 9.58 15.62 6.14
CA TYR A 573 9.38 14.18 6.24
C TYR A 573 10.37 13.44 5.34
N PRO A 574 11.03 12.36 5.85
CA PRO A 574 12.09 11.69 5.11
C PRO A 574 11.54 10.89 3.91
N VAL A 575 11.57 11.50 2.75
CA VAL A 575 11.27 10.89 1.46
C VAL A 575 12.39 11.21 0.51
N PHE A 576 12.96 10.18 -0.10
CA PHE A 576 14.10 10.32 -1.00
C PHE A 576 13.75 9.79 -2.38
N CYS A 577 14.23 10.47 -3.41
CA CYS A 577 14.16 10.02 -4.79
C CYS A 577 15.55 9.57 -5.26
N LYS A 578 15.63 8.46 -5.99
CA LYS A 578 16.88 8.00 -6.58
C LYS A 578 17.40 9.00 -7.62
N ALA A 579 18.69 9.02 -7.89
CA ALA A 579 19.24 9.76 -9.03
C ALA A 579 18.55 9.31 -10.34
N GLY A 580 18.19 10.25 -11.19
CA GLY A 580 17.42 10.03 -12.40
C GLY A 580 15.91 9.91 -12.19
N ALA A 581 15.41 9.93 -10.96
CA ALA A 581 13.95 9.75 -10.70
C ALA A 581 13.10 10.78 -11.46
N ILE A 582 11.95 10.30 -11.94
CA ILE A 582 10.94 11.11 -12.65
C ILE A 582 9.61 10.91 -11.94
N VAL A 583 9.07 11.97 -11.35
CA VAL A 583 7.84 11.92 -10.56
C VAL A 583 6.78 12.82 -11.16
N PRO A 584 5.77 12.26 -11.84
CA PRO A 584 4.64 13.03 -12.35
C PRO A 584 3.69 13.42 -11.21
N LEU A 585 3.30 14.70 -11.17
CA LEU A 585 2.41 15.30 -10.19
C LEU A 585 1.24 16.01 -10.87
N SER A 586 0.04 15.80 -10.39
CA SER A 586 -1.12 16.60 -10.81
C SER A 586 -1.06 18.01 -10.20
N LEU A 587 -1.34 19.03 -10.97
CA LEU A 587 -1.59 20.37 -10.48
C LEU A 587 -3.09 20.65 -10.32
N ASP A 588 -3.95 19.75 -10.81
CA ASP A 588 -5.40 19.82 -10.66
C ASP A 588 -5.84 19.32 -9.28
N ASN A 589 -6.91 19.89 -8.74
CA ASN A 589 -7.46 19.51 -7.42
C ASN A 589 -8.48 18.35 -7.50
N THR A 590 -8.42 17.53 -8.55
CA THR A 590 -9.29 16.36 -8.77
C THR A 590 -8.47 15.08 -8.77
N THR A 591 -9.15 13.94 -8.74
CA THR A 591 -8.50 12.62 -8.92
C THR A 591 -8.51 12.16 -10.39
N ASP A 592 -8.95 13.00 -11.31
CA ASP A 592 -9.00 12.71 -12.74
C ASP A 592 -7.60 12.78 -13.39
N ASN A 593 -7.50 12.42 -14.67
CA ASN A 593 -6.26 12.62 -15.42
C ASN A 593 -5.95 14.11 -15.53
N PRO A 594 -4.79 14.59 -15.07
CA PRO A 594 -4.53 16.02 -14.98
C PRO A 594 -4.33 16.65 -16.35
N LYS A 595 -4.94 17.83 -16.59
CA LYS A 595 -4.60 18.70 -17.70
C LYS A 595 -3.33 19.48 -17.40
N ASP A 596 -3.16 19.95 -16.17
CA ASP A 596 -1.98 20.65 -15.70
C ASP A 596 -1.11 19.69 -14.86
N MET A 597 0.13 19.46 -15.33
CA MET A 597 1.04 18.47 -14.73
C MET A 597 2.40 19.08 -14.41
N GLU A 598 2.90 18.84 -13.22
CA GLU A 598 4.31 19.03 -12.86
C GLU A 598 5.05 17.69 -12.95
N VAL A 599 6.20 17.68 -13.59
CA VAL A 599 7.10 16.52 -13.61
C VAL A 599 8.39 16.90 -12.93
N VAL A 600 8.65 16.26 -11.79
CA VAL A 600 9.87 16.50 -11.00
C VAL A 600 10.94 15.52 -11.44
N VAL A 601 12.09 16.04 -11.87
CA VAL A 601 13.22 15.28 -12.39
C VAL A 601 14.43 15.46 -11.47
N PHE A 602 15.02 14.36 -11.03
CA PHE A 602 16.21 14.34 -10.19
C PHE A 602 17.43 13.99 -11.04
N PRO A 603 18.45 14.84 -11.13
CA PRO A 603 19.59 14.64 -12.03
C PRO A 603 20.51 13.47 -11.59
N LEU A 604 21.67 13.36 -12.26
CA LEU A 604 22.80 12.46 -11.97
C LEU A 604 22.67 11.01 -12.42
N ALA A 605 21.55 10.63 -13.08
CA ALA A 605 21.43 9.34 -13.78
C ALA A 605 20.40 9.42 -14.90
N ASN A 606 20.55 8.55 -15.89
CA ASN A 606 19.54 8.34 -16.92
C ASN A 606 18.36 7.55 -16.37
N ASN A 607 17.15 7.86 -16.82
CA ASN A 607 15.96 7.10 -16.47
C ASN A 607 14.86 7.22 -17.53
N SER A 608 13.94 6.27 -17.54
CA SER A 608 12.69 6.32 -18.30
C SER A 608 11.55 5.91 -17.39
N TYR A 609 10.49 6.72 -17.33
CA TYR A 609 9.28 6.45 -16.55
C TYR A 609 8.07 6.44 -17.46
N ILE A 610 7.20 5.44 -17.34
CA ILE A 610 5.99 5.31 -18.14
C ILE A 610 4.79 5.49 -17.23
N MET A 611 4.12 6.63 -17.35
CA MET A 611 2.89 6.94 -16.64
C MET A 611 1.71 6.28 -17.34
N TYR A 612 0.81 5.68 -16.57
CA TYR A 612 -0.40 5.02 -17.03
C TYR A 612 -1.65 5.86 -16.75
N GLU A 613 -2.54 5.94 -17.72
CA GLU A 613 -3.80 6.69 -17.64
C GLU A 613 -4.94 5.94 -18.36
N ASP A 614 -6.12 5.92 -17.71
CA ASP A 614 -7.38 5.40 -18.27
C ASP A 614 -8.57 6.20 -17.70
N ASP A 615 -9.79 5.69 -17.80
CA ASP A 615 -10.97 6.38 -17.25
C ASP A 615 -11.04 6.39 -15.71
N GLY A 616 -10.23 5.58 -15.03
CA GLY A 616 -10.14 5.51 -13.56
C GLY A 616 -11.29 4.79 -12.86
N ILE A 617 -12.31 4.29 -13.55
CA ILE A 617 -13.56 3.78 -12.96
C ILE A 617 -13.98 2.43 -13.53
N THR A 618 -13.95 2.26 -14.86
CA THR A 618 -14.47 1.06 -15.52
C THR A 618 -13.42 -0.02 -15.74
N ASN A 619 -13.88 -1.22 -16.12
CA ASN A 619 -13.00 -2.32 -16.49
C ASN A 619 -12.54 -2.27 -17.98
N ASN A 620 -12.76 -1.16 -18.67
CA ASN A 620 -12.35 -1.01 -20.08
C ASN A 620 -10.84 -1.13 -20.28
N TYR A 621 -10.04 -0.86 -19.25
CA TYR A 621 -8.58 -1.07 -19.28
C TYR A 621 -8.20 -2.52 -19.66
N VAL A 622 -9.02 -3.52 -19.32
CA VAL A 622 -8.80 -4.93 -19.72
C VAL A 622 -8.84 -5.08 -21.24
N LYS A 623 -9.58 -4.21 -21.95
CA LYS A 623 -9.61 -4.13 -23.41
C LYS A 623 -8.49 -3.27 -24.00
N GLY A 624 -7.58 -2.78 -23.13
CA GLY A 624 -6.48 -1.89 -23.52
C GLY A 624 -6.89 -0.43 -23.75
N GLU A 625 -8.07 0.00 -23.27
CA GLU A 625 -8.50 1.39 -23.33
C GLU A 625 -7.73 2.26 -22.33
N ALA A 626 -6.50 2.61 -22.71
CA ALA A 626 -5.56 3.35 -21.88
C ALA A 626 -4.64 4.24 -22.74
N MET A 627 -4.00 5.19 -22.09
CA MET A 627 -2.92 6.02 -22.59
C MET A 627 -1.66 5.82 -21.72
N PHE A 628 -0.51 5.79 -22.37
CA PHE A 628 0.81 5.73 -21.74
C PHE A 628 1.60 6.97 -22.10
N THR A 629 2.06 7.70 -21.13
CA THR A 629 2.96 8.83 -21.32
C THR A 629 4.36 8.45 -20.83
N ARG A 630 5.30 8.35 -21.78
CA ARG A 630 6.69 8.04 -21.49
C ARG A 630 7.48 9.32 -21.31
N PHE A 631 8.22 9.39 -20.22
CA PHE A 631 9.19 10.42 -19.89
C PHE A 631 10.58 9.79 -19.98
N ASP A 632 11.47 10.34 -20.80
CA ASP A 632 12.85 9.89 -20.95
C ASP A 632 13.78 11.01 -20.49
N PHE A 633 14.68 10.71 -19.57
CA PHE A 633 15.69 11.63 -19.08
C PHE A 633 17.10 11.09 -19.34
N LYS A 634 17.90 11.86 -20.09
CA LYS A 634 19.32 11.62 -20.29
C LYS A 634 20.10 12.72 -19.60
N TYR A 635 20.97 12.31 -18.70
CA TYR A 635 21.86 13.16 -17.94
C TYR A 635 23.26 13.17 -18.55
N GLU A 636 23.78 14.35 -18.84
CA GLU A 636 25.17 14.63 -19.08
C GLU A 636 25.57 15.79 -18.15
N LYS A 637 26.87 15.89 -17.78
CA LYS A 637 27.32 16.82 -16.74
C LYS A 637 26.82 18.26 -16.91
N ASP A 638 26.83 18.77 -18.15
CA ASP A 638 26.47 20.15 -18.48
C ASP A 638 25.28 20.23 -19.48
N ASN A 639 24.57 19.12 -19.65
CA ASN A 639 23.46 19.02 -20.58
C ASN A 639 22.41 18.01 -20.14
N TYR A 640 21.14 18.40 -20.06
CA TYR A 640 20.02 17.52 -19.82
C TYR A 640 19.14 17.42 -21.06
N LEU A 641 18.81 16.20 -21.46
CA LEU A 641 17.84 15.95 -22.51
C LEU A 641 16.62 15.26 -21.88
N PHE A 642 15.47 15.91 -21.96
CA PHE A 642 14.20 15.39 -21.45
C PHE A 642 13.18 15.26 -22.56
N GLY A 643 12.61 14.06 -22.73
CA GLY A 643 11.63 13.73 -23.75
C GLY A 643 10.28 13.33 -23.16
N ILE A 644 9.18 13.72 -23.83
CA ILE A 644 7.82 13.29 -23.48
C ILE A 644 7.13 12.78 -24.75
N VAL A 645 6.59 11.56 -24.69
CA VAL A 645 5.80 10.95 -25.76
C VAL A 645 4.60 10.24 -25.17
N SER A 646 3.39 10.58 -25.62
CA SER A 646 2.16 9.89 -25.24
C SER A 646 1.70 8.97 -26.37
N SER A 647 1.26 7.75 -26.03
CA SER A 647 0.73 6.76 -26.96
C SER A 647 -0.32 5.90 -26.26
N GLY A 648 -1.17 5.22 -27.00
CA GLY A 648 -2.17 4.31 -26.45
C GLY A 648 -3.37 4.13 -27.36
N LYS A 649 -4.29 3.27 -26.95
CA LYS A 649 -5.53 3.01 -27.71
C LYS A 649 -6.54 4.14 -27.57
N CYS A 650 -6.53 4.86 -26.46
CA CYS A 650 -7.40 5.98 -26.17
C CYS A 650 -6.58 7.22 -25.83
N ASN A 651 -7.04 8.38 -26.31
CA ASN A 651 -6.46 9.66 -25.94
C ASN A 651 -7.22 10.24 -24.74
N MET A 652 -6.73 9.92 -23.52
CA MET A 652 -7.39 10.30 -22.26
C MET A 652 -7.28 11.80 -21.97
N VAL A 653 -6.20 12.45 -22.41
CA VAL A 653 -5.96 13.89 -22.27
C VAL A 653 -5.44 14.41 -23.60
N PRO A 654 -6.31 14.98 -24.45
CA PRO A 654 -5.93 15.42 -25.79
C PRO A 654 -4.85 16.49 -25.81
N GLU A 655 -4.82 17.35 -24.81
CA GLU A 655 -3.88 18.46 -24.67
C GLU A 655 -3.50 18.67 -23.22
N ARG A 656 -2.21 18.89 -22.94
CA ARG A 656 -1.68 19.02 -21.57
C ARG A 656 -0.69 20.18 -21.47
N ASN A 657 -0.71 20.83 -20.30
CA ASN A 657 0.31 21.77 -19.89
C ASN A 657 1.32 21.08 -19.01
N TYR A 658 2.61 21.31 -19.29
CA TYR A 658 3.69 20.70 -18.51
C TYR A 658 4.52 21.76 -17.83
N LYS A 659 4.84 21.50 -16.55
CA LYS A 659 5.85 22.19 -15.76
C LYS A 659 6.93 21.17 -15.39
N ILE A 660 8.08 21.27 -16.02
CA ILE A 660 9.20 20.35 -15.75
C ILE A 660 10.13 21.01 -14.75
N ARG A 661 10.29 20.37 -13.60
CA ARG A 661 11.17 20.83 -12.51
C ARG A 661 12.41 19.97 -12.44
N PHE A 662 13.56 20.53 -12.77
CA PHE A 662 14.86 19.89 -12.57
C PHE A 662 15.38 20.28 -11.18
N LYS A 663 15.43 19.30 -10.28
CA LYS A 663 15.85 19.50 -8.90
C LYS A 663 17.33 19.88 -8.81
N ASN A 664 17.64 20.79 -7.88
CA ASN A 664 19.00 21.16 -7.53
C ASN A 664 19.87 21.56 -8.75
N THR A 665 19.29 22.32 -9.66
CA THR A 665 19.85 22.69 -10.96
C THR A 665 19.96 24.20 -11.09
N LEU A 666 21.17 24.71 -11.28
CA LEU A 666 21.52 26.15 -11.36
C LEU A 666 22.36 26.44 -12.63
N ASN A 667 22.69 27.68 -12.86
CA ASN A 667 23.63 28.14 -13.88
C ASN A 667 23.28 27.70 -15.32
N ILE A 668 22.01 27.69 -15.64
CA ILE A 668 21.54 27.38 -17.00
C ILE A 668 21.86 28.55 -17.94
N THR A 669 22.44 28.24 -19.09
CA THR A 669 22.85 29.22 -20.12
C THR A 669 21.98 29.14 -21.38
N ASP A 670 21.43 27.97 -21.70
CA ASP A 670 20.62 27.77 -22.90
C ASP A 670 19.52 26.72 -22.64
N VAL A 671 18.35 26.99 -23.20
CA VAL A 671 17.19 26.08 -23.18
C VAL A 671 16.55 26.05 -24.56
N THR A 672 16.46 24.85 -25.12
CA THR A 672 15.76 24.62 -26.40
C THR A 672 14.59 23.66 -26.13
N VAL A 673 13.39 24.06 -26.55
CA VAL A 673 12.17 23.24 -26.45
C VAL A 673 11.54 23.06 -27.83
N LEU A 674 11.39 21.80 -28.22
CA LEU A 674 10.84 21.42 -29.52
C LEU A 674 9.63 20.49 -29.33
N TYR A 675 8.55 20.78 -30.04
CA TYR A 675 7.43 19.87 -30.24
C TYR A 675 7.36 19.45 -31.72
N ASN A 676 7.50 18.13 -31.98
CA ASN A 676 7.59 17.59 -33.34
C ASN A 676 8.64 18.32 -34.19
N ASN A 677 9.82 18.55 -33.62
CA ASN A 677 10.97 19.27 -34.19
C ASN A 677 10.72 20.76 -34.51
N LYS A 678 9.65 21.36 -33.98
CA LYS A 678 9.36 22.81 -34.11
C LYS A 678 9.50 23.49 -32.76
N PRO A 679 10.11 24.68 -32.68
CA PRO A 679 10.16 25.44 -31.43
C PRO A 679 8.76 25.73 -30.92
N VAL A 680 8.59 25.67 -29.59
CA VAL A 680 7.35 26.02 -28.88
C VAL A 680 7.61 27.14 -27.89
N ASP A 681 6.60 27.95 -27.64
CA ASP A 681 6.67 28.99 -26.63
C ASP A 681 6.90 28.39 -25.26
N THR A 682 7.90 28.91 -24.54
CA THR A 682 8.43 28.31 -23.34
C THR A 682 8.74 29.38 -22.31
N LYS A 683 8.27 29.17 -21.09
CA LYS A 683 8.64 30.01 -19.95
C LYS A 683 9.62 29.26 -19.08
N VAL A 684 10.71 29.94 -18.67
CA VAL A 684 11.71 29.39 -17.74
C VAL A 684 11.79 30.23 -16.49
N SER A 685 12.05 29.57 -15.36
CA SER A 685 12.19 30.23 -14.05
C SER A 685 13.04 29.40 -13.10
N TYR A 686 13.39 30.00 -11.99
CA TYR A 686 14.00 29.30 -10.84
C TYR A 686 13.05 29.37 -9.63
N ASP A 687 12.99 28.28 -8.89
CA ASP A 687 12.36 28.22 -7.58
C ASP A 687 13.37 27.66 -6.59
N ARG A 688 14.00 28.56 -5.82
CA ARG A 688 15.20 28.24 -5.01
C ARG A 688 16.31 27.67 -5.90
N ASP A 689 16.72 26.44 -5.64
CA ASP A 689 17.77 25.71 -6.36
C ASP A 689 17.25 24.81 -7.47
N ASP A 690 15.97 24.93 -7.83
CA ASP A 690 15.35 24.14 -8.89
C ASP A 690 15.17 24.97 -10.16
N PHE A 691 15.50 24.40 -11.31
CA PHE A 691 15.22 25.01 -12.62
C PHE A 691 13.92 24.49 -13.19
N ILE A 692 13.08 25.39 -13.70
CA ILE A 692 11.73 25.09 -14.15
C ILE A 692 11.56 25.50 -15.62
N VAL A 693 10.99 24.59 -16.41
CA VAL A 693 10.56 24.81 -17.80
C VAL A 693 9.06 24.59 -17.90
N GLU A 694 8.32 25.60 -18.33
CA GLU A 694 6.86 25.52 -18.53
C GLU A 694 6.52 25.60 -20.01
N VAL A 695 5.67 24.69 -20.48
CA VAL A 695 5.11 24.64 -21.83
C VAL A 695 3.61 24.40 -21.79
N GLN A 696 2.88 25.06 -22.68
CA GLN A 696 1.43 25.02 -22.68
C GLN A 696 0.89 24.33 -23.95
N ASN A 697 -0.31 23.75 -23.84
CA ASN A 697 -1.10 23.27 -24.97
C ASN A 697 -0.36 22.21 -25.81
N ILE A 698 0.34 21.29 -25.17
CA ILE A 698 1.03 20.19 -25.83
C ILE A 698 0.01 19.09 -26.16
N VAL A 699 -0.21 18.91 -27.47
CA VAL A 699 -1.15 17.90 -27.97
C VAL A 699 -0.59 16.49 -27.76
N SER A 700 -1.40 15.57 -27.30
CA SER A 700 -1.00 14.17 -27.12
C SER A 700 -0.72 13.49 -28.47
N GLY A 701 0.23 12.54 -28.47
CA GLY A 701 0.64 11.79 -29.67
C GLY A 701 1.84 12.40 -30.44
N GLY A 702 2.27 13.61 -30.09
CA GLY A 702 3.53 14.19 -30.57
C GLY A 702 4.68 13.96 -29.62
N GLN A 703 5.88 14.36 -30.02
CA GLN A 703 7.10 14.30 -29.24
C GLN A 703 7.51 15.68 -28.75
N LEU A 704 7.55 15.89 -27.44
CA LEU A 704 8.17 17.07 -26.82
C LEU A 704 9.59 16.73 -26.41
N VAL A 705 10.54 17.59 -26.77
CA VAL A 705 11.95 17.45 -26.40
C VAL A 705 12.42 18.76 -25.77
N ILE A 706 12.99 18.65 -24.57
CA ILE A 706 13.56 19.77 -23.80
C ILE A 706 15.05 19.52 -23.65
N ASN A 707 15.87 20.44 -24.11
CA ASN A 707 17.32 20.41 -23.97
C ASN A 707 17.75 21.59 -23.10
N VAL A 708 18.41 21.30 -21.98
CA VAL A 708 18.86 22.28 -20.97
C VAL A 708 20.37 22.21 -20.88
N LYS A 709 21.06 23.31 -21.13
CA LYS A 709 22.54 23.42 -21.08
C LYS A 709 22.99 24.49 -20.10
N GLY A 710 24.14 24.25 -19.51
CA GLY A 710 24.74 25.22 -18.60
C GLY A 710 26.21 24.87 -18.29
N LYS A 711 26.76 25.52 -17.30
CA LYS A 711 28.09 25.26 -16.77
C LYS A 711 28.00 25.00 -15.27
N GLU A 712 28.52 23.85 -14.79
CA GLU A 712 28.41 23.50 -13.37
C GLU A 712 26.99 23.60 -12.87
N ILE A 713 26.08 22.96 -13.63
CA ILE A 713 24.62 23.09 -13.44
C ILE A 713 24.09 22.43 -12.18
N LEU A 714 24.87 21.58 -11.53
CA LEU A 714 24.50 20.97 -10.25
C LEU A 714 25.11 21.72 -9.09
N GLN A 715 24.27 21.98 -8.08
CA GLN A 715 24.75 22.48 -6.80
C GLN A 715 25.72 21.46 -6.17
N GLU A 716 26.83 21.92 -5.60
CA GLU A 716 27.79 21.08 -4.89
C GLU A 716 27.16 20.38 -3.68
N ALA A 717 27.70 19.21 -3.31
CA ALA A 717 27.28 18.50 -2.12
C ALA A 717 27.68 19.28 -0.86
N ILE A 718 26.70 19.62 -0.03
CA ILE A 718 26.91 20.28 1.27
C ILE A 718 27.17 19.19 2.32
N GLN A 719 27.96 19.48 3.35
CA GLN A 719 28.07 18.62 4.52
C GLN A 719 26.77 18.67 5.32
N LEU A 720 25.84 17.78 5.01
CA LEU A 720 24.44 17.77 5.47
C LEU A 720 24.30 17.95 6.98
N ILE A 721 25.12 17.23 7.75
CA ILE A 721 25.04 17.26 9.22
C ILE A 721 25.49 18.61 9.80
N ASN A 722 26.49 19.24 9.20
CA ASN A 722 26.97 20.55 9.65
C ASN A 722 25.94 21.64 9.35
N GLU A 723 25.25 21.54 8.22
CA GLU A 723 24.14 22.44 7.86
C GLU A 723 22.97 22.29 8.83
N ASP A 724 22.53 21.06 9.09
CA ASP A 724 21.45 20.79 10.04
C ASP A 724 21.76 21.31 11.45
N ILE A 725 23.00 21.18 11.90
CA ILE A 725 23.45 21.69 13.20
C ILE A 725 23.45 23.22 13.23
N ARG A 726 23.89 23.88 12.15
CA ARG A 726 23.82 25.34 12.04
C ARG A 726 22.39 25.84 12.01
N GLU A 727 21.47 25.17 11.32
CA GLU A 727 20.05 25.47 11.37
C GLU A 727 19.48 25.31 12.78
N ILE A 728 19.86 24.23 13.50
CA ILE A 728 19.45 24.05 14.90
C ILE A 728 19.93 25.20 15.76
N LEU A 729 21.21 25.62 15.64
CA LEU A 729 21.77 26.77 16.35
C LEU A 729 21.02 28.06 16.02
N ASN A 730 20.68 28.25 14.75
CA ASN A 730 19.94 29.45 14.32
C ASN A 730 18.53 29.52 14.98
N ASP A 731 17.86 28.40 15.09
CA ASP A 731 16.50 28.31 15.63
C ASP A 731 16.45 28.35 17.18
N LEU A 732 17.57 28.10 17.88
CA LEU A 732 17.59 28.12 19.33
C LEU A 732 17.40 29.55 19.91
N GLU A 733 16.54 29.68 20.90
CA GLU A 733 16.34 30.93 21.66
C GLU A 733 17.37 31.05 22.79
N ILE A 734 18.65 31.31 22.43
CA ILE A 734 19.77 31.58 23.33
C ILE A 734 20.48 32.84 22.89
N GLU A 735 21.33 33.39 23.74
CA GLU A 735 22.12 34.60 23.45
C GLU A 735 22.96 34.42 22.17
N THR A 736 22.91 35.41 21.27
CA THR A 736 23.58 35.33 19.95
C THR A 736 25.09 35.13 20.07
N THR A 737 25.73 35.76 21.06
CA THR A 737 27.17 35.58 21.31
C THR A 737 27.53 34.14 21.74
N LEU A 738 26.59 33.44 22.41
CA LEU A 738 26.72 32.03 22.74
C LEU A 738 26.58 31.14 21.48
N LYS A 739 25.67 31.49 20.55
CA LYS A 739 25.54 30.75 19.27
C LYS A 739 26.88 30.79 18.50
N VAL A 740 27.50 31.97 18.38
CA VAL A 740 28.82 32.13 17.71
C VAL A 740 29.86 31.24 18.38
N LYS A 741 30.01 31.32 19.72
CA LYS A 741 30.97 30.49 20.44
C LYS A 741 30.71 28.99 20.29
N ILE A 742 29.47 28.56 20.25
CA ILE A 742 29.10 27.15 20.06
C ILE A 742 29.45 26.72 18.64
N ASP A 743 29.14 27.53 17.62
CA ASP A 743 29.52 27.27 16.22
C ASP A 743 31.07 27.10 16.08
N GLU A 744 31.82 28.06 16.63
CA GLU A 744 33.29 28.00 16.66
C GLU A 744 33.84 26.74 17.36
N ILE A 745 33.19 26.27 18.44
CA ILE A 745 33.61 25.05 19.14
C ILE A 745 33.24 23.82 18.32
N LEU A 746 32.04 23.74 17.82
CA LEU A 746 31.49 22.55 17.11
C LEU A 746 32.31 22.27 15.83
N PHE A 747 32.65 23.31 15.07
CA PHE A 747 33.31 23.21 13.77
C PHE A 747 34.83 23.50 13.80
N SER A 748 35.44 23.60 15.00
CA SER A 748 36.90 23.71 15.16
C SER A 748 37.60 22.38 14.87
N ASP A 749 38.90 22.42 14.62
CA ASP A 749 39.80 21.24 14.45
C ASP A 749 40.13 20.54 15.79
N LYS A 750 39.54 20.96 16.90
CA LYS A 750 39.75 20.36 18.24
C LYS A 750 39.23 18.95 18.31
N THR A 751 39.83 18.13 19.17
CA THR A 751 39.33 16.80 19.48
C THR A 751 37.95 16.84 20.14
N ILE A 752 37.18 15.77 20.02
CA ILE A 752 35.87 15.66 20.67
C ILE A 752 35.92 15.89 22.17
N LYS A 753 36.98 15.40 22.81
CA LYS A 753 37.24 15.58 24.26
C LYS A 753 37.40 17.07 24.61
N GLU A 754 38.16 17.79 23.82
CA GLU A 754 38.36 19.24 24.00
C GLU A 754 37.10 20.03 23.71
N LYS A 755 36.35 19.68 22.66
CA LYS A 755 35.05 20.27 22.34
C LYS A 755 34.03 20.06 23.48
N ARG A 756 33.93 18.84 24.04
CA ARG A 756 33.09 18.54 25.21
C ARG A 756 33.46 19.39 26.42
N ILE A 757 34.78 19.58 26.71
CA ILE A 757 35.24 20.43 27.81
C ILE A 757 34.87 21.89 27.54
N ALA A 758 35.04 22.37 26.32
CA ALA A 758 34.73 23.74 25.94
C ALA A 758 33.22 24.05 26.09
N ILE A 759 32.37 23.15 25.62
CA ILE A 759 30.89 23.28 25.75
C ILE A 759 30.46 23.30 27.23
N LYS A 760 31.03 22.42 28.06
CA LYS A 760 30.74 22.41 29.52
C LYS A 760 31.15 23.68 30.25
N LYS A 761 32.12 24.43 29.72
CA LYS A 761 32.55 25.73 30.26
C LYS A 761 31.63 26.87 29.88
N LEU A 762 30.77 26.70 28.90
CA LEU A 762 29.76 27.68 28.53
C LEU A 762 28.65 27.69 29.62
N LYS A 763 28.20 28.88 30.01
CA LYS A 763 27.12 29.07 31.00
C LYS A 763 25.76 28.78 30.34
N LEU A 764 25.54 27.55 29.93
CA LEU A 764 24.29 27.07 29.32
C LEU A 764 23.49 26.25 30.31
N GLU A 765 22.16 26.25 30.16
CA GLU A 765 21.33 25.30 30.89
C GLU A 765 21.75 23.84 30.62
N PRO A 766 21.68 22.93 31.62
CA PRO A 766 22.13 21.55 31.48
C PRO A 766 21.51 20.82 30.27
N LYS A 767 20.25 21.12 29.93
CA LYS A 767 19.57 20.52 28.76
C LYS A 767 20.28 20.84 27.43
N PHE A 768 20.78 22.07 27.25
CA PHE A 768 21.52 22.47 26.04
C PHE A 768 22.94 21.89 26.04
N VAL A 769 23.62 21.88 27.19
CA VAL A 769 24.96 21.26 27.33
C VAL A 769 24.88 19.79 26.90
N ASN A 770 23.93 19.03 27.43
CA ASN A 770 23.75 17.62 27.12
C ASN A 770 23.44 17.42 25.64
N MET A 771 22.60 18.26 25.06
CA MET A 771 22.27 18.22 23.64
C MET A 771 23.50 18.44 22.76
N PHE A 772 24.30 19.51 22.99
CA PHE A 772 25.47 19.79 22.19
C PHE A 772 26.54 18.71 22.33
N ILE A 773 26.74 18.16 23.54
CA ILE A 773 27.64 17.02 23.75
C ILE A 773 27.20 15.82 22.90
N LYS A 774 25.91 15.58 22.79
CA LYS A 774 25.36 14.50 21.97
C LYS A 774 25.51 14.79 20.46
N LEU A 775 25.31 16.02 20.03
CA LEU A 775 25.52 16.45 18.65
C LEU A 775 26.98 16.29 18.21
N LEU A 776 27.96 16.48 19.10
CA LEU A 776 29.38 16.23 18.82
C LEU A 776 29.67 14.79 18.40
N GLU A 777 28.89 13.82 18.92
CA GLU A 777 29.05 12.41 18.55
C GLU A 777 28.68 12.16 17.10
N TYR A 778 27.80 12.98 16.53
CA TYR A 778 27.38 12.88 15.13
C TYR A 778 28.30 13.60 14.15
N ILE A 779 28.89 14.73 14.55
CA ILE A 779 29.89 15.48 13.74
C ILE A 779 31.15 14.65 13.52
N SER A 780 31.55 13.81 14.46
CA SER A 780 32.82 13.05 14.41
C SER A 780 32.78 11.80 13.54
N ASN A 781 31.61 11.42 13.04
CA ASN A 781 31.40 10.20 12.22
C ASN A 781 31.29 10.50 10.71
N VAL A 782 31.77 11.69 10.28
CA VAL A 782 31.78 12.10 8.85
C VAL A 782 33.21 11.92 8.29
#